data_29d9280a06c36b3ae8ae9069f64f6f9a
#
_entry.id   29d9280a06c36b3ae8ae9069f64f6f9a
#
_cell.length_a   1.000
_cell.length_b   1.000
_cell.length_c   1.000
_cell.angle_alpha   90.00
_cell.angle_beta   90.00
_cell.angle_gamma   90.00
#
_symmetry.space_group_name_H-M   'P 1'
#
loop_
_entity.id
_entity.type
_entity.pdbx_description
1 polymer ?
#
loop_
_entity_poly.entity_id
_entity_poly.type
_entity_poly.pdbx_seq_one_letter_code
_entity_poly.pdbx_strand_id
1 'polypeptide(L)'
;MKCGMIFLGLILSFSNLVLGQQKDSISQTLDPVIVSGNKLNQLRSEAPIAISILSPKIIEATKASRIDFLLNKVSGVYMPTIGGEQHMMSIRQPISLKGLYLYLEDGLPIRTSGLFSSNALIEINTSNIHSIEVIKGPASALYGAEAIGGVINVLSEKPTIKKSSISSFINSTGLKKIEFKYVLPTPKGGWNINASWTDQKNGVLDFSDFNKKALSIRKDFIFNSKWSGYQTLQYINFYTQMTGSVDSINFANKDFSSLQSFTYRKIDLIRWRQNLEYTLGKQSKIVANIMYRGNTMGQNPAYLIGSTNNPTKFRGQINSNRFDALVLDIQTQQTIQKLNAKIILGAYGDITKQKLQASFIDIYKDLSLNKFTSYSLKNPDSIITNYATNIYNKAMYLNWIGKIGSGFNYNASLRYDHFEYQYNNALKFGTPSSNNVFTNWSPKIGFTYNKQNIGGYLNYSHGFVPPQITEIYNAIRVPFLLPQSFVNYEIGGWMKFKKLQAEISVYQVNGTNEIISVRQPDGVNLNQNTGATKHYGVEYKIVYSMNSFLELTINATNAIHEYQKTILKGVDISGKRMNAAPAFWGNTQLQFNWSNHLNSSIEWQHQSSYFMDEINETKYPGFNVLNLRTNYTINKHGFWLHVLNASNVFYSTMATRNFSVKGNAAYSYYIGEPRSIVIGWKYDLF
;
A
#
# COMPACT_ATOMS: atom_id res chain seq x y z
N MET A 1 18.08 3.00 39.13
CA MET A 1 18.80 1.73 38.93
C MET A 1 18.22 0.51 39.67
N LYS A 2 16.96 0.46 40.10
CA LYS A 2 16.38 -0.71 40.82
C LYS A 2 15.28 -1.47 40.02
N CYS A 3 14.92 -1.03 38.82
CA CYS A 3 13.92 -1.72 38.00
C CYS A 3 14.49 -2.69 36.97
N GLY A 4 15.81 -2.65 36.70
CA GLY A 4 16.45 -3.53 35.68
C GLY A 4 16.78 -4.95 36.18
N MET A 5 16.85 -5.15 37.50
CA MET A 5 17.25 -6.45 38.07
C MET A 5 16.09 -7.43 38.25
N ILE A 6 14.84 -6.98 38.24
CA ILE A 6 13.65 -7.86 38.37
C ILE A 6 13.32 -8.56 37.07
N PHE A 7 13.62 -7.94 35.92
CA PHE A 7 13.36 -8.53 34.60
C PHE A 7 14.38 -9.62 34.23
N LEU A 8 15.61 -9.51 34.69
CA LEU A 8 16.65 -10.52 34.47
C LEU A 8 16.46 -11.77 35.36
N GLY A 9 15.90 -11.59 36.56
CA GLY A 9 15.61 -12.68 37.50
C GLY A 9 14.46 -13.60 37.04
N LEU A 10 13.49 -13.08 36.31
CA LEU A 10 12.36 -13.88 35.72
C LEU A 10 12.79 -14.70 34.52
N ILE A 11 13.85 -14.34 33.81
CA ILE A 11 14.38 -15.07 32.65
C ILE A 11 15.24 -16.27 33.10
N LEU A 12 15.88 -16.18 34.26
CA LEU A 12 16.78 -17.24 34.74
C LEU A 12 16.08 -18.35 35.54
N SER A 13 14.84 -18.17 35.99
CA SER A 13 14.09 -19.19 36.75
C SER A 13 13.31 -20.19 35.90
N PHE A 14 13.28 -20.04 34.56
CA PHE A 14 12.60 -20.96 33.65
C PHE A 14 13.52 -21.95 32.92
N SER A 15 14.79 -22.05 33.27
CA SER A 15 15.81 -22.86 32.56
C SER A 15 15.79 -24.36 32.85
N ASN A 16 14.83 -24.90 33.61
CA ASN A 16 14.80 -26.32 33.96
C ASN A 16 13.50 -27.05 33.62
N LEU A 17 12.89 -26.79 32.48
CA LEU A 17 11.76 -27.61 32.01
C LEU A 17 11.83 -27.81 30.50
N VAL A 18 11.97 -29.13 30.17
CA VAL A 18 11.63 -29.77 28.90
C VAL A 18 12.72 -29.84 27.83
N LEU A 19 13.54 -30.88 27.97
CA LEU A 19 14.04 -31.62 26.81
C LEU A 19 12.89 -32.48 26.26
N GLY A 20 12.07 -31.93 25.42
CA GLY A 20 10.97 -32.61 24.70
C GLY A 20 11.29 -32.77 23.22
N GLN A 21 11.08 -33.96 22.74
CA GLN A 21 11.34 -34.53 21.42
C GLN A 21 11.20 -33.54 20.24
N GLN A 22 12.24 -33.56 19.43
CA GLN A 22 12.36 -32.97 18.12
C GLN A 22 11.23 -33.46 17.18
N LYS A 23 10.25 -32.61 16.92
CA LYS A 23 9.39 -32.73 15.74
C LYS A 23 9.82 -31.69 14.72
N ASP A 24 9.98 -32.15 13.49
CA ASP A 24 10.51 -31.39 12.37
C ASP A 24 10.02 -29.94 12.33
N SER A 25 10.99 -29.02 12.26
CA SER A 25 10.75 -27.62 11.95
C SER A 25 9.87 -27.53 10.70
N ILE A 26 8.74 -26.85 10.82
CA ILE A 26 7.82 -26.58 9.70
C ILE A 26 8.64 -25.90 8.61
N SER A 27 9.03 -26.65 7.58
CA SER A 27 9.64 -26.08 6.40
C SER A 27 8.67 -25.08 5.80
N GLN A 28 9.04 -23.79 5.75
CA GLN A 28 8.40 -22.89 4.82
C GLN A 28 8.47 -23.57 3.45
N THR A 29 7.34 -23.65 2.74
CA THR A 29 7.34 -24.18 1.38
C THR A 29 8.42 -23.44 0.60
N LEU A 30 9.46 -24.15 0.18
CA LEU A 30 10.66 -23.60 -0.44
C LEU A 30 10.35 -22.78 -1.70
N ASP A 31 9.16 -22.94 -2.28
CA ASP A 31 8.72 -22.20 -3.44
C ASP A 31 7.20 -21.95 -3.36
N PRO A 32 6.78 -20.81 -2.74
CA PRO A 32 5.38 -20.52 -2.55
C PRO A 32 4.68 -20.26 -3.89
N VAL A 33 3.42 -20.69 -3.96
CA VAL A 33 2.54 -20.36 -5.09
C VAL A 33 2.12 -18.92 -4.99
N ILE A 34 2.25 -18.19 -6.09
CA ILE A 34 1.80 -16.80 -6.26
C ILE A 34 0.70 -16.73 -7.31
N VAL A 35 -0.16 -15.73 -7.20
CA VAL A 35 -1.25 -15.45 -8.15
C VAL A 35 -0.94 -14.20 -8.97
N SER A 36 -0.40 -13.16 -8.32
CA SER A 36 -0.23 -11.83 -8.92
C SER A 36 0.82 -11.77 -10.01
N GLY A 37 1.82 -12.64 -9.98
CA GLY A 37 2.95 -12.56 -10.90
C GLY A 37 2.57 -12.59 -12.38
N ASN A 38 1.56 -13.40 -12.74
CA ASN A 38 1.11 -13.58 -14.12
C ASN A 38 -0.41 -13.80 -14.25
N LYS A 39 -1.21 -13.40 -13.26
CA LYS A 39 -2.66 -13.70 -13.18
C LYS A 39 -2.98 -15.22 -13.20
N LEU A 40 -2.03 -16.04 -12.80
CA LEU A 40 -2.12 -17.50 -12.71
C LEU A 40 -1.48 -18.00 -11.42
N ASN A 41 -1.99 -19.11 -10.91
CA ASN A 41 -1.28 -19.86 -9.86
C ASN A 41 0.00 -20.47 -10.45
N GLN A 42 1.15 -20.03 -9.98
CA GLN A 42 2.46 -20.50 -10.40
C GLN A 42 3.43 -20.48 -9.23
N LEU A 43 4.55 -21.21 -9.37
CA LEU A 43 5.62 -21.13 -8.38
C LEU A 43 6.31 -19.74 -8.46
N ARG A 44 6.75 -19.23 -7.32
CA ARG A 44 7.49 -17.94 -7.26
C ARG A 44 8.72 -17.96 -8.15
N SER A 45 9.42 -19.10 -8.19
CA SER A 45 10.63 -19.31 -9.00
C SER A 45 10.38 -19.27 -10.51
N GLU A 46 9.15 -19.42 -10.97
CA GLU A 46 8.79 -19.35 -12.39
C GLU A 46 8.42 -17.93 -12.84
N ALA A 47 8.30 -16.96 -11.91
CA ALA A 47 7.92 -15.60 -12.22
C ALA A 47 9.16 -14.71 -12.43
N PRO A 48 9.41 -14.17 -13.63
CA PRO A 48 10.54 -13.30 -13.91
C PRO A 48 10.30 -11.86 -13.45
N ILE A 49 10.13 -11.68 -12.14
CA ILE A 49 9.87 -10.37 -11.53
C ILE A 49 10.15 -10.45 -10.02
N ALA A 50 10.55 -9.33 -9.41
CA ALA A 50 10.63 -9.25 -7.96
C ALA A 50 9.21 -9.28 -7.36
N ILE A 51 8.91 -10.33 -6.60
CA ILE A 51 7.65 -10.47 -5.88
C ILE A 51 7.91 -11.02 -4.49
N SER A 52 7.34 -10.39 -3.49
CA SER A 52 7.42 -10.80 -2.09
C SER A 52 6.06 -11.23 -1.59
N ILE A 53 6.05 -12.20 -0.67
CA ILE A 53 4.83 -12.75 -0.09
C ILE A 53 4.88 -12.60 1.43
N LEU A 54 3.87 -11.98 2.00
CA LEU A 54 3.54 -12.05 3.41
C LEU A 54 2.55 -13.20 3.60
N SER A 55 3.09 -14.34 4.01
CA SER A 55 2.31 -15.58 4.19
C SER A 55 1.38 -15.48 5.41
N PRO A 56 0.35 -16.34 5.52
CA PRO A 56 -0.52 -16.42 6.70
C PRO A 56 0.26 -16.57 8.00
N LYS A 57 1.38 -17.33 7.97
CA LYS A 57 2.26 -17.50 9.13
C LYS A 57 2.89 -16.19 9.59
N ILE A 58 3.39 -15.36 8.66
CA ILE A 58 3.98 -14.05 8.98
C ILE A 58 2.92 -13.12 9.55
N ILE A 59 1.73 -13.09 8.95
CA ILE A 59 0.60 -12.25 9.38
C ILE A 59 0.16 -12.63 10.79
N GLU A 60 -0.04 -13.92 11.04
CA GLU A 60 -0.45 -14.43 12.35
C GLU A 60 0.64 -14.21 13.41
N ALA A 61 1.92 -14.39 13.10
CA ALA A 61 3.03 -14.14 14.03
C ALA A 61 3.22 -12.65 14.34
N THR A 62 2.93 -11.77 13.39
CA THR A 62 3.11 -10.32 13.57
C THR A 62 2.01 -9.72 14.44
N LYS A 63 0.77 -10.27 14.44
CA LYS A 63 -0.39 -9.70 15.14
C LYS A 63 -0.47 -8.19 14.97
N ALA A 64 -0.37 -7.76 13.72
CA ALA A 64 -0.23 -6.35 13.37
C ALA A 64 -1.47 -5.55 13.78
N SER A 65 -1.27 -4.45 14.50
CA SER A 65 -2.34 -3.51 14.82
C SER A 65 -2.80 -2.72 13.59
N ARG A 66 -1.88 -2.46 12.65
CA ARG A 66 -2.13 -1.79 11.36
C ARG A 66 -1.37 -2.49 10.23
N ILE A 67 -1.78 -2.27 9.00
CA ILE A 67 -1.23 -2.92 7.80
C ILE A 67 0.21 -2.50 7.48
N ASP A 68 0.64 -1.30 7.88
CA ASP A 68 2.02 -0.81 7.72
C ASP A 68 3.06 -1.70 8.43
N PHE A 69 2.73 -2.25 9.61
CA PHE A 69 3.60 -3.22 10.30
C PHE A 69 3.80 -4.52 9.52
N LEU A 70 2.90 -4.86 8.61
CA LEU A 70 3.06 -5.99 7.70
C LEU A 70 3.90 -5.60 6.48
N LEU A 71 3.52 -4.51 5.79
CA LEU A 71 4.16 -4.11 4.54
C LEU A 71 5.61 -3.67 4.74
N ASN A 72 5.94 -3.03 5.86
CA ASN A 72 7.30 -2.64 6.21
C ASN A 72 8.25 -3.83 6.51
N LYS A 73 7.74 -5.07 6.51
CA LYS A 73 8.53 -6.31 6.53
C LYS A 73 8.93 -6.81 5.13
N VAL A 74 8.50 -6.11 4.08
CA VAL A 74 8.84 -6.47 2.68
C VAL A 74 10.06 -5.66 2.24
N SER A 75 11.08 -6.32 1.71
CA SER A 75 12.25 -5.62 1.15
C SER A 75 11.84 -4.65 0.05
N GLY A 76 12.37 -3.41 0.11
CA GLY A 76 12.05 -2.36 -0.86
C GLY A 76 10.70 -1.68 -0.66
N VAL A 77 9.97 -1.99 0.41
CA VAL A 77 8.68 -1.35 0.74
C VAL A 77 8.80 -0.53 2.00
N TYR A 78 8.44 0.74 1.92
CA TYR A 78 8.23 1.59 3.08
C TYR A 78 6.87 2.27 2.99
N MET A 79 6.03 2.04 3.99
CA MET A 79 4.70 2.60 4.13
C MET A 79 4.65 3.49 5.38
N PRO A 80 4.99 4.79 5.26
CA PRO A 80 4.87 5.73 6.38
C PRO A 80 3.40 6.04 6.65
N THR A 81 3.04 6.12 7.92
CA THR A 81 1.72 6.57 8.37
C THR A 81 1.69 8.08 8.54
N ILE A 82 0.52 8.67 8.28
CA ILE A 82 0.25 10.12 8.45
C ILE A 82 -0.93 10.37 9.38
N GLY A 83 -1.19 9.42 10.28
CA GLY A 83 -2.27 9.43 11.27
C GLY A 83 -3.46 8.55 10.86
N GLY A 84 -4.07 7.83 11.83
CA GLY A 84 -5.31 7.07 11.68
C GLY A 84 -5.36 6.13 10.47
N GLU A 85 -4.51 5.15 10.33
CA GLU A 85 -4.36 4.25 9.17
C GLU A 85 -4.07 4.94 7.81
N GLN A 86 -4.10 6.28 7.73
CA GLN A 86 -3.71 6.98 6.51
C GLN A 86 -2.21 6.83 6.26
N HIS A 87 -1.82 6.67 5.00
CA HIS A 87 -0.46 6.30 4.66
C HIS A 87 0.00 6.91 3.33
N MET A 88 1.31 6.97 3.18
CA MET A 88 1.99 7.13 1.91
C MET A 88 2.64 5.82 1.53
N MET A 89 3.32 5.77 0.40
CA MET A 89 4.00 4.57 -0.06
C MET A 89 5.33 4.93 -0.72
N SER A 90 6.30 4.03 -0.57
CA SER A 90 7.56 4.02 -1.29
C SER A 90 7.89 2.59 -1.68
N ILE A 91 7.88 2.30 -2.97
CA ILE A 91 8.39 1.08 -3.59
C ILE A 91 9.10 1.53 -4.86
N ARG A 92 10.43 1.44 -4.93
CA ARG A 92 11.25 1.87 -6.08
C ARG A 92 11.02 3.34 -6.52
N GLN A 93 10.37 4.12 -5.69
CA GLN A 93 10.01 5.52 -5.88
C GLN A 93 10.17 6.26 -4.55
N PRO A 94 10.37 7.58 -4.54
CA PRO A 94 10.31 8.38 -3.32
C PRO A 94 9.00 8.20 -2.57
N ILE A 95 9.00 8.48 -1.27
CA ILE A 95 7.78 8.51 -0.45
C ILE A 95 6.81 9.51 -1.05
N SER A 96 5.62 9.07 -1.45
CA SER A 96 4.64 9.97 -2.08
C SER A 96 3.19 9.50 -1.92
N LEU A 97 2.27 10.43 -2.23
CA LEU A 97 0.83 10.20 -2.40
C LEU A 97 0.43 10.11 -3.88
N LYS A 98 1.39 10.12 -4.82
CA LYS A 98 1.10 10.04 -6.25
C LYS A 98 0.50 8.69 -6.64
N GLY A 99 -0.24 8.63 -7.74
CA GLY A 99 -0.83 7.42 -8.32
C GLY A 99 0.20 6.49 -8.98
N LEU A 100 1.22 6.09 -8.23
CA LEU A 100 2.33 5.24 -8.71
C LEU A 100 2.22 3.79 -8.22
N TYR A 101 1.24 3.50 -7.39
CA TYR A 101 1.04 2.19 -6.74
C TYR A 101 -0.38 1.70 -6.96
N LEU A 102 -0.50 0.45 -7.43
CA LEU A 102 -1.80 -0.17 -7.63
C LEU A 102 -2.13 -1.10 -6.46
N TYR A 103 -3.32 -0.90 -5.88
CA TYR A 103 -3.80 -1.70 -4.77
C TYR A 103 -4.92 -2.62 -5.23
N LEU A 104 -4.76 -3.91 -4.99
CA LEU A 104 -5.69 -4.95 -5.41
C LEU A 104 -6.27 -5.70 -4.20
N GLU A 105 -7.48 -6.19 -4.34
CA GLU A 105 -8.06 -7.24 -3.52
C GLU A 105 -8.43 -8.42 -4.42
N ASP A 106 -7.86 -9.59 -4.13
CA ASP A 106 -8.01 -10.80 -4.95
C ASP A 106 -7.77 -10.57 -6.46
N GLY A 107 -6.79 -9.71 -6.81
CA GLY A 107 -6.37 -9.45 -8.20
C GLY A 107 -7.16 -8.39 -8.96
N LEU A 108 -8.14 -7.71 -8.35
CA LEU A 108 -8.84 -6.57 -8.96
C LEU A 108 -8.54 -5.26 -8.23
N PRO A 109 -8.43 -4.13 -8.97
CA PRO A 109 -8.19 -2.82 -8.38
C PRO A 109 -9.28 -2.40 -7.41
N ILE A 110 -8.90 -1.98 -6.20
CA ILE A 110 -9.84 -1.50 -5.18
C ILE A 110 -10.37 -0.09 -5.48
N ARG A 111 -9.66 0.69 -6.28
CA ARG A 111 -10.09 2.01 -6.80
C ARG A 111 -9.87 2.10 -8.30
N THR A 112 -10.54 3.04 -8.94
CA THR A 112 -10.37 3.35 -10.37
C THR A 112 -9.08 4.13 -10.57
N SER A 113 -8.27 3.73 -11.55
CA SER A 113 -7.10 4.49 -11.99
C SER A 113 -7.51 5.83 -12.63
N GLY A 114 -6.68 6.86 -12.45
CA GLY A 114 -6.97 8.23 -12.87
C GLY A 114 -7.71 9.06 -11.83
N LEU A 115 -8.25 8.43 -10.79
CA LEU A 115 -8.74 9.07 -9.57
C LEU A 115 -7.62 9.15 -8.53
N PHE A 116 -7.96 9.66 -7.36
CA PHE A 116 -7.07 9.67 -6.21
C PHE A 116 -6.88 8.25 -5.63
N SER A 117 -5.74 7.59 -5.90
CA SER A 117 -5.46 6.21 -5.46
C SER A 117 -4.71 6.11 -4.13
N SER A 118 -4.09 7.18 -3.66
CA SER A 118 -3.38 7.20 -2.37
C SER A 118 -4.30 6.87 -1.18
N ASN A 119 -3.74 6.30 -0.12
CA ASN A 119 -4.46 5.84 1.07
C ASN A 119 -5.50 4.73 0.82
N ALA A 120 -5.41 3.99 -0.29
CA ALA A 120 -6.45 3.02 -0.65
C ALA A 120 -6.52 1.82 0.30
N LEU A 121 -5.44 1.48 1.03
CA LEU A 121 -5.43 0.35 1.97
C LEU A 121 -6.32 0.56 3.21
N ILE A 122 -6.76 1.80 3.51
CA ILE A 122 -7.80 2.03 4.53
C ILE A 122 -9.13 1.35 4.17
N GLU A 123 -9.34 1.03 2.89
CA GLU A 123 -10.51 0.33 2.35
C GLU A 123 -10.37 -1.20 2.39
N ILE A 124 -9.42 -1.73 3.15
CA ILE A 124 -9.23 -3.17 3.36
C ILE A 124 -9.68 -3.54 4.78
N ASN A 125 -10.44 -4.63 4.89
CA ASN A 125 -10.71 -5.28 6.16
C ASN A 125 -9.50 -6.13 6.56
N THR A 126 -8.70 -5.65 7.51
CA THR A 126 -7.46 -6.33 7.92
C THR A 126 -7.69 -7.71 8.54
N SER A 127 -8.89 -7.97 9.11
CA SER A 127 -9.24 -9.30 9.65
C SER A 127 -9.48 -10.35 8.57
N ASN A 128 -9.73 -9.94 7.31
CA ASN A 128 -9.95 -10.82 6.16
C ASN A 128 -8.66 -11.16 5.40
N ILE A 129 -7.52 -10.60 5.78
CA ILE A 129 -6.25 -10.83 5.07
C ILE A 129 -5.77 -12.25 5.33
N HIS A 130 -5.64 -13.03 4.25
CA HIS A 130 -4.98 -14.35 4.29
C HIS A 130 -3.49 -14.22 3.99
N SER A 131 -3.15 -13.54 2.91
CA SER A 131 -1.78 -13.25 2.49
C SER A 131 -1.73 -11.94 1.71
N ILE A 132 -0.52 -11.36 1.59
CA ILE A 132 -0.29 -10.18 0.76
C ILE A 132 0.83 -10.50 -0.21
N GLU A 133 0.60 -10.27 -1.49
CA GLU A 133 1.62 -10.35 -2.53
C GLU A 133 2.00 -8.94 -2.95
N VAL A 134 3.30 -8.66 -2.99
CA VAL A 134 3.85 -7.36 -3.41
C VAL A 134 4.72 -7.56 -4.62
N ILE A 135 4.24 -7.13 -5.79
CA ILE A 135 5.04 -7.02 -7.00
C ILE A 135 5.79 -5.69 -6.94
N LYS A 136 7.09 -5.71 -7.23
CA LYS A 136 7.94 -4.52 -7.21
C LYS A 136 8.33 -4.10 -8.63
N GLY A 137 8.19 -2.81 -8.92
CA GLY A 137 8.37 -2.25 -10.26
C GLY A 137 7.14 -2.37 -11.17
N PRO A 138 7.24 -1.92 -12.43
CA PRO A 138 6.12 -1.81 -13.34
C PRO A 138 5.44 -3.15 -13.66
N ALA A 139 4.12 -3.18 -13.47
CA ALA A 139 3.27 -4.34 -13.75
C ALA A 139 2.06 -4.00 -14.65
N SER A 140 2.15 -2.89 -15.39
CA SER A 140 1.04 -2.40 -16.23
C SER A 140 0.63 -3.38 -17.33
N ALA A 141 1.54 -4.20 -17.83
CA ALA A 141 1.22 -5.26 -18.82
C ALA A 141 0.19 -6.28 -18.31
N LEU A 142 -0.04 -6.39 -17.00
CA LEU A 142 -1.01 -7.31 -16.41
C LEU A 142 -2.20 -6.58 -15.78
N TYR A 143 -1.95 -5.45 -15.12
CA TYR A 143 -2.92 -4.78 -14.26
C TYR A 143 -3.32 -3.39 -14.74
N GLY A 144 -2.65 -2.83 -15.76
CA GLY A 144 -2.93 -1.51 -16.30
C GLY A 144 -2.23 -0.39 -15.57
N ALA A 145 -2.83 0.78 -15.59
CA ALA A 145 -2.28 2.02 -15.11
C ALA A 145 -1.94 2.02 -13.60
N GLU A 146 -1.05 2.94 -13.20
CA GLU A 146 -0.62 3.20 -11.80
C GLU A 146 0.19 2.07 -11.15
N ALA A 147 0.45 0.98 -11.85
CA ALA A 147 1.31 -0.11 -11.40
C ALA A 147 2.79 0.17 -11.74
N ILE A 148 3.38 1.24 -11.21
CA ILE A 148 4.73 1.72 -11.54
C ILE A 148 5.76 1.31 -10.48
N GLY A 149 5.62 1.82 -9.27
CA GLY A 149 6.49 1.43 -8.16
C GLY A 149 6.23 -0.01 -7.74
N GLY A 150 4.97 -0.42 -7.78
CA GLY A 150 4.56 -1.79 -7.50
C GLY A 150 3.06 -1.99 -7.42
N VAL A 151 2.70 -3.25 -7.19
CA VAL A 151 1.33 -3.70 -6.95
C VAL A 151 1.26 -4.39 -5.60
N ILE A 152 0.31 -4.00 -4.77
CA ILE A 152 0.01 -4.64 -3.49
C ILE A 152 -1.31 -5.37 -3.64
N ASN A 153 -1.28 -6.70 -3.67
CA ASN A 153 -2.46 -7.54 -3.79
C ASN A 153 -2.77 -8.24 -2.47
N VAL A 154 -3.87 -7.84 -1.86
CA VAL A 154 -4.40 -8.48 -0.64
C VAL A 154 -5.27 -9.65 -1.04
N LEU A 155 -4.93 -10.84 -0.58
CA LEU A 155 -5.67 -12.07 -0.85
C LEU A 155 -6.54 -12.44 0.33
N SER A 156 -7.83 -12.63 0.06
CA SER A 156 -8.82 -13.09 1.04
C SER A 156 -8.72 -14.59 1.29
N GLU A 157 -9.12 -15.03 2.48
CA GLU A 157 -9.08 -16.44 2.83
C GLU A 157 -10.19 -17.22 2.12
N LYS A 158 -9.79 -18.34 1.49
CA LYS A 158 -10.74 -19.32 0.94
C LYS A 158 -11.29 -20.21 2.05
N PRO A 159 -12.58 -20.61 2.02
CA PRO A 159 -13.18 -21.44 3.05
C PRO A 159 -12.83 -22.94 2.88
N THR A 160 -11.55 -23.28 3.08
CA THR A 160 -11.02 -24.64 2.91
C THR A 160 -10.87 -25.40 4.22
N ILE A 161 -10.69 -24.70 5.34
CA ILE A 161 -10.48 -25.28 6.67
C ILE A 161 -11.48 -24.62 7.62
N LYS A 162 -12.21 -25.46 8.38
CA LYS A 162 -13.15 -24.96 9.40
C LYS A 162 -12.38 -24.27 10.51
N LYS A 163 -12.70 -23.01 10.76
CA LYS A 163 -12.16 -22.23 11.88
C LYS A 163 -13.08 -21.09 12.26
N SER A 164 -13.10 -20.77 13.54
CA SER A 164 -13.80 -19.60 14.05
C SER A 164 -13.02 -19.05 15.22
N SER A 165 -12.90 -17.74 15.30
CA SER A 165 -12.17 -17.09 16.38
C SER A 165 -12.72 -15.71 16.71
N ILE A 166 -12.56 -15.33 17.96
CA ILE A 166 -12.72 -13.96 18.43
C ILE A 166 -11.33 -13.52 18.91
N SER A 167 -10.93 -12.32 18.52
CA SER A 167 -9.70 -11.72 19.03
C SER A 167 -9.91 -10.27 19.42
N SER A 168 -9.14 -9.81 20.38
CA SER A 168 -9.19 -8.43 20.86
C SER A 168 -7.80 -8.00 21.29
N PHE A 169 -7.49 -6.73 21.10
CA PHE A 169 -6.33 -6.12 21.71
C PHE A 169 -6.57 -4.65 22.07
N ILE A 170 -5.76 -4.19 23.00
CA ILE A 170 -5.66 -2.79 23.39
C ILE A 170 -4.19 -2.37 23.40
N ASN A 171 -3.93 -1.08 23.23
CA ASN A 171 -2.59 -0.55 23.39
C ASN A 171 -2.57 0.65 24.35
N SER A 172 -1.37 1.02 24.80
CA SER A 172 -1.16 2.14 25.73
C SER A 172 -1.40 3.52 25.08
N THR A 173 -1.64 3.60 23.77
CA THR A 173 -1.93 4.84 23.03
C THR A 173 -3.40 4.99 22.67
N GLY A 174 -4.30 4.29 23.35
CA GLY A 174 -5.75 4.42 23.22
C GLY A 174 -6.40 3.60 22.10
N LEU A 175 -5.63 2.79 21.36
CA LEU A 175 -6.15 1.92 20.30
C LEU A 175 -6.78 0.66 20.89
N LYS A 176 -7.98 0.32 20.43
CA LYS A 176 -8.73 -0.90 20.76
C LYS A 176 -9.19 -1.55 19.47
N LYS A 177 -9.14 -2.88 19.40
CA LYS A 177 -9.65 -3.64 18.27
C LYS A 177 -10.33 -4.92 18.72
N ILE A 178 -11.44 -5.25 18.08
CA ILE A 178 -12.13 -6.53 18.21
C ILE A 178 -12.33 -7.09 16.82
N GLU A 179 -12.05 -8.37 16.65
CA GLU A 179 -12.21 -9.09 15.40
C GLU A 179 -12.97 -10.38 15.62
N PHE A 180 -13.87 -10.67 14.70
CA PHE A 180 -14.57 -11.94 14.59
C PHE A 180 -14.27 -12.59 13.25
N LYS A 181 -13.96 -13.88 13.27
CA LYS A 181 -13.67 -14.67 12.06
C LYS A 181 -14.45 -15.97 12.12
N TYR A 182 -15.13 -16.31 11.02
CA TYR A 182 -15.86 -17.54 10.86
C TYR A 182 -15.64 -18.10 9.46
N VAL A 183 -15.07 -19.30 9.39
CA VAL A 183 -14.79 -20.02 8.14
C VAL A 183 -15.44 -21.40 8.22
N LEU A 184 -16.35 -21.67 7.29
CA LEU A 184 -17.09 -22.92 7.20
C LEU A 184 -16.96 -23.51 5.80
N PRO A 185 -16.09 -24.53 5.59
CA PRO A 185 -16.08 -25.29 4.35
C PRO A 185 -17.32 -26.16 4.23
N THR A 186 -17.79 -26.36 3.00
CA THR A 186 -18.86 -27.29 2.66
C THR A 186 -18.43 -28.13 1.45
N PRO A 187 -19.04 -29.28 1.17
CA PRO A 187 -18.64 -30.13 0.02
C PRO A 187 -18.69 -29.42 -1.33
N LYS A 188 -19.53 -28.39 -1.45
CA LYS A 188 -19.70 -27.60 -2.68
C LYS A 188 -19.25 -26.14 -2.54
N GLY A 189 -18.23 -25.86 -1.69
CA GLY A 189 -17.71 -24.50 -1.50
C GLY A 189 -17.53 -24.12 -0.04
N GLY A 190 -18.16 -23.04 0.43
CA GLY A 190 -18.06 -22.64 1.83
C GLY A 190 -18.29 -21.17 2.08
N TRP A 191 -18.21 -20.76 3.34
CA TRP A 191 -18.38 -19.39 3.80
C TRP A 191 -17.16 -18.91 4.56
N ASN A 192 -16.78 -17.65 4.34
CA ASN A 192 -15.81 -16.95 5.16
C ASN A 192 -16.40 -15.57 5.52
N ILE A 193 -16.60 -15.33 6.81
CA ILE A 193 -17.18 -14.08 7.36
C ILE A 193 -16.19 -13.49 8.33
N ASN A 194 -15.82 -12.23 8.11
CA ASN A 194 -14.90 -11.49 8.98
C ASN A 194 -15.50 -10.13 9.30
N ALA A 195 -15.59 -9.82 10.59
CA ALA A 195 -15.98 -8.51 11.07
C ALA A 195 -14.90 -7.94 11.98
N SER A 196 -14.69 -6.64 11.91
CA SER A 196 -13.77 -5.95 12.81
C SER A 196 -14.29 -4.56 13.18
N TRP A 197 -13.98 -4.18 14.41
CA TRP A 197 -14.15 -2.84 14.92
C TRP A 197 -12.83 -2.38 15.52
N THR A 198 -12.37 -1.21 15.06
CA THR A 198 -11.16 -0.56 15.56
C THR A 198 -11.54 0.84 16.02
N ASP A 199 -11.09 1.23 17.20
CA ASP A 199 -11.34 2.55 17.78
C ASP A 199 -10.08 3.06 18.48
N GLN A 200 -9.73 4.30 18.22
CA GLN A 200 -8.69 5.02 18.94
C GLN A 200 -9.27 6.29 19.53
N LYS A 201 -9.09 6.48 20.82
CA LYS A 201 -9.49 7.64 21.58
C LYS A 201 -8.35 8.13 22.44
N ASN A 202 -8.20 9.46 22.48
CA ASN A 202 -7.19 10.13 23.30
C ASN A 202 -5.79 9.55 23.06
N GLY A 203 -5.41 9.43 21.78
CA GLY A 203 -4.07 9.00 21.38
C GLY A 203 -3.00 9.98 21.87
N VAL A 204 -1.74 9.56 21.86
CA VAL A 204 -0.62 10.43 22.27
C VAL A 204 -0.45 11.60 21.31
N LEU A 205 -0.69 11.39 20.00
CA LEU A 205 -0.81 12.49 19.06
C LEU A 205 -2.14 13.20 19.29
N ASP A 206 -2.06 14.49 19.55
CA ASP A 206 -3.24 15.33 19.67
C ASP A 206 -4.07 15.27 18.40
N PHE A 207 -5.40 15.21 18.53
CA PHE A 207 -6.33 15.19 17.41
C PHE A 207 -6.07 14.03 16.42
N SER A 208 -5.94 12.81 16.94
CA SER A 208 -5.64 11.58 16.18
C SER A 208 -6.67 10.47 16.34
N ASP A 209 -7.83 10.78 16.89
CA ASP A 209 -8.91 9.80 17.05
C ASP A 209 -9.36 9.22 15.72
N PHE A 210 -9.61 7.93 15.67
CA PHE A 210 -10.23 7.30 14.52
C PHE A 210 -11.10 6.11 14.89
N ASN A 211 -12.05 5.81 14.04
CA ASN A 211 -12.94 4.65 14.16
C ASN A 211 -13.08 3.96 12.82
N LYS A 212 -13.05 2.63 12.82
CA LYS A 212 -13.24 1.81 11.63
C LYS A 212 -14.11 0.61 11.95
N LYS A 213 -15.16 0.43 11.17
CA LYS A 213 -16.01 -0.77 11.17
C LYS A 213 -15.86 -1.45 9.82
N ALA A 214 -15.57 -2.73 9.79
CA ALA A 214 -15.42 -3.48 8.56
C ALA A 214 -16.12 -4.83 8.65
N LEU A 215 -16.80 -5.21 7.57
CA LEU A 215 -17.44 -6.51 7.38
C LEU A 215 -17.02 -7.05 6.01
N SER A 216 -16.59 -8.30 5.95
CA SER A 216 -16.30 -9.03 4.72
C SER A 216 -17.00 -10.38 4.75
N ILE A 217 -17.74 -10.70 3.71
CA ILE A 217 -18.42 -11.97 3.52
C ILE A 217 -17.96 -12.55 2.19
N ARG A 218 -17.49 -13.79 2.20
CA ARG A 218 -17.13 -14.54 1.00
C ARG A 218 -17.90 -15.85 1.00
N LYS A 219 -18.51 -16.19 -0.16
CA LYS A 219 -19.17 -17.46 -0.43
C LYS A 219 -18.51 -18.09 -1.64
N ASP A 220 -17.82 -19.21 -1.44
CA ASP A 220 -17.35 -20.04 -2.55
C ASP A 220 -18.40 -21.09 -2.90
N PHE A 221 -18.50 -21.48 -4.19
CA PHE A 221 -19.45 -22.44 -4.68
C PHE A 221 -18.90 -23.26 -5.85
N ILE A 222 -19.31 -24.51 -5.90
CA ILE A 222 -19.07 -25.44 -7.01
C ILE A 222 -20.44 -25.92 -7.46
N PHE A 223 -20.90 -25.47 -8.63
CA PHE A 223 -22.19 -25.91 -9.20
C PHE A 223 -22.09 -27.30 -9.76
N ASN A 224 -21.02 -27.60 -10.51
CA ASN A 224 -20.72 -28.89 -11.09
C ASN A 224 -19.22 -28.98 -11.44
N SER A 225 -18.80 -30.03 -12.15
CA SER A 225 -17.40 -30.24 -12.55
C SER A 225 -16.82 -29.18 -13.50
N LYS A 226 -17.68 -28.39 -14.15
CA LYS A 226 -17.28 -27.33 -15.09
C LYS A 226 -17.40 -25.93 -14.50
N TRP A 227 -18.34 -25.68 -13.60
CA TRP A 227 -18.67 -24.36 -13.07
C TRP A 227 -18.34 -24.24 -11.59
N SER A 228 -17.52 -23.28 -11.28
CA SER A 228 -17.21 -22.85 -9.91
C SER A 228 -17.03 -21.34 -9.82
N GLY A 229 -16.94 -20.82 -8.61
CA GLY A 229 -16.70 -19.39 -8.41
C GLY A 229 -16.88 -18.97 -6.98
N TYR A 230 -16.89 -17.66 -6.77
CA TYR A 230 -17.18 -17.08 -5.47
C TYR A 230 -17.82 -15.70 -5.59
N GLN A 231 -18.50 -15.31 -4.52
CA GLN A 231 -18.99 -13.96 -4.30
C GLN A 231 -18.31 -13.36 -3.09
N THR A 232 -18.04 -12.06 -3.12
CA THR A 232 -17.62 -11.29 -1.94
C THR A 232 -18.48 -10.06 -1.78
N LEU A 233 -18.79 -9.73 -0.53
CA LEU A 233 -19.39 -8.47 -0.14
C LEU A 233 -18.51 -7.85 0.95
N GLN A 234 -18.12 -6.60 0.77
CA GLN A 234 -17.36 -5.83 1.75
C GLN A 234 -18.08 -4.53 2.07
N TYR A 235 -18.14 -4.21 3.35
CA TYR A 235 -18.60 -2.93 3.85
C TYR A 235 -17.54 -2.35 4.79
N ILE A 236 -17.21 -1.07 4.61
CA ILE A 236 -16.31 -0.32 5.48
C ILE A 236 -16.92 1.05 5.76
N ASN A 237 -17.01 1.38 7.04
CA ASN A 237 -17.24 2.72 7.54
C ASN A 237 -15.99 3.16 8.31
N PHE A 238 -15.38 4.26 7.89
CA PHE A 238 -14.14 4.78 8.45
C PHE A 238 -14.26 6.28 8.71
N TYR A 239 -13.82 6.69 9.88
CA TYR A 239 -13.66 8.09 10.26
C TYR A 239 -12.31 8.28 10.94
N THR A 240 -11.59 9.35 10.59
CA THR A 240 -10.36 9.75 11.25
C THR A 240 -10.27 11.26 11.35
N GLN A 241 -9.82 11.74 12.50
CA GLN A 241 -9.26 13.07 12.63
C GLN A 241 -7.94 13.15 11.84
N MET A 242 -7.57 14.34 11.40
CA MET A 242 -6.36 14.57 10.61
C MET A 242 -5.42 15.48 11.41
N THR A 243 -4.52 14.91 12.18
CA THR A 243 -3.52 15.63 12.98
C THR A 243 -2.70 16.61 12.13
N GLY A 244 -2.39 16.22 10.87
CA GLY A 244 -1.48 16.96 10.00
C GLY A 244 -0.01 16.75 10.36
N SER A 245 0.85 17.59 9.80
CA SER A 245 2.27 17.67 10.14
C SER A 245 2.53 18.80 11.13
N VAL A 246 3.62 18.72 11.85
CA VAL A 246 4.13 19.80 12.69
C VAL A 246 5.28 20.53 12.00
N ASP A 247 5.56 21.75 12.43
CA ASP A 247 6.70 22.55 11.96
C ASP A 247 8.02 22.13 12.64
N SER A 248 9.12 22.82 12.30
CA SER A 248 10.45 22.50 12.82
C SER A 248 10.59 22.81 14.31
N ILE A 249 9.88 23.81 14.83
CA ILE A 249 9.95 24.21 16.25
C ILE A 249 9.24 23.14 17.11
N ASN A 250 8.02 22.79 16.75
CA ASN A 250 7.25 21.77 17.46
C ASN A 250 7.95 20.39 17.38
N PHE A 251 8.56 20.07 16.21
CA PHE A 251 9.33 18.85 16.07
C PHE A 251 10.58 18.83 16.97
N ALA A 252 11.33 19.94 17.02
CA ALA A 252 12.51 20.06 17.89
C ALA A 252 12.15 19.95 19.38
N ASN A 253 11.01 20.49 19.78
CA ASN A 253 10.48 20.43 21.14
C ASN A 253 9.85 19.09 21.49
N LYS A 254 9.81 18.12 20.54
CA LYS A 254 9.15 16.81 20.70
C LYS A 254 7.67 16.95 21.06
N ASP A 255 7.00 17.93 20.45
CA ASP A 255 5.61 18.25 20.72
C ASP A 255 4.69 17.33 19.89
N PHE A 256 3.79 16.61 20.56
CA PHE A 256 2.77 15.76 19.95
C PHE A 256 1.46 16.50 19.61
N SER A 257 1.44 17.84 19.75
CA SER A 257 0.25 18.64 19.47
C SER A 257 -0.08 18.70 18.00
N SER A 258 -1.39 18.87 17.70
CA SER A 258 -1.89 19.20 16.38
C SER A 258 -2.19 20.69 16.28
N LEU A 259 -1.88 21.28 15.11
CA LEU A 259 -2.30 22.64 14.81
C LEU A 259 -3.80 22.75 14.47
N GLN A 260 -4.48 21.61 14.26
CA GLN A 260 -5.88 21.52 13.86
C GLN A 260 -6.72 20.88 14.98
N SER A 261 -8.01 21.28 15.06
CA SER A 261 -8.97 20.68 15.99
C SER A 261 -10.29 20.25 15.33
N PHE A 262 -10.41 20.34 14.00
CA PHE A 262 -11.67 20.07 13.28
C PHE A 262 -11.48 19.36 11.92
N THR A 263 -10.24 19.11 11.50
CA THR A 263 -9.96 18.45 10.21
C THR A 263 -10.24 16.94 10.31
N TYR A 264 -10.87 16.38 9.30
CA TYR A 264 -11.27 14.98 9.30
C TYR A 264 -11.30 14.37 7.90
N ARG A 265 -11.32 13.03 7.85
CA ARG A 265 -11.71 12.22 6.70
C ARG A 265 -12.69 11.15 7.12
N LYS A 266 -13.75 10.96 6.34
CA LYS A 266 -14.71 9.87 6.49
C LYS A 266 -14.89 9.13 5.18
N ILE A 267 -15.11 7.82 5.25
CA ILE A 267 -15.34 6.95 4.10
C ILE A 267 -16.46 5.99 4.43
N ASP A 268 -17.41 5.87 3.51
CA ASP A 268 -18.42 4.82 3.47
C ASP A 268 -18.29 4.06 2.17
N LEU A 269 -17.97 2.77 2.26
CA LEU A 269 -17.67 1.91 1.13
C LEU A 269 -18.55 0.66 1.15
N ILE A 270 -19.07 0.32 -0.01
CA ILE A 270 -19.58 -1.01 -0.33
C ILE A 270 -18.88 -1.54 -1.57
N ARG A 271 -18.43 -2.80 -1.54
CA ARG A 271 -17.83 -3.50 -2.68
C ARG A 271 -18.43 -4.89 -2.78
N TRP A 272 -19.06 -5.17 -3.91
CA TRP A 272 -19.56 -6.50 -4.25
C TRP A 272 -18.82 -7.03 -5.45
N ARG A 273 -18.46 -8.32 -5.42
CA ARG A 273 -17.80 -9.00 -6.52
C ARG A 273 -18.40 -10.38 -6.74
N GLN A 274 -18.56 -10.75 -8.01
CA GLN A 274 -18.83 -12.10 -8.49
C GLN A 274 -17.64 -12.58 -9.32
N ASN A 275 -17.08 -13.71 -8.96
CA ASN A 275 -16.13 -14.47 -9.77
C ASN A 275 -16.82 -15.72 -10.31
N LEU A 276 -16.61 -16.05 -11.57
CA LEU A 276 -17.08 -17.27 -12.21
C LEU A 276 -15.92 -17.91 -12.97
N GLU A 277 -15.74 -19.20 -12.79
CA GLU A 277 -14.78 -20.01 -13.53
C GLU A 277 -15.52 -21.10 -14.29
N TYR A 278 -15.27 -21.19 -15.61
CA TYR A 278 -15.81 -22.22 -16.48
C TYR A 278 -14.69 -23.04 -17.11
N THR A 279 -14.64 -24.35 -16.82
CA THR A 279 -13.66 -25.29 -17.33
C THR A 279 -14.20 -25.84 -18.66
N LEU A 280 -13.58 -25.43 -19.78
CA LEU A 280 -13.90 -25.91 -21.14
C LEU A 280 -13.39 -27.32 -21.40
N GLY A 281 -12.35 -27.74 -20.67
CA GLY A 281 -11.71 -29.05 -20.78
C GLY A 281 -10.44 -29.11 -19.93
N LYS A 282 -9.63 -30.14 -20.09
CA LYS A 282 -8.40 -30.32 -19.27
C LYS A 282 -7.36 -29.20 -19.47
N GLN A 283 -7.44 -28.45 -20.56
CA GLN A 283 -6.42 -27.47 -20.97
C GLN A 283 -6.93 -26.04 -21.04
N SER A 284 -8.23 -25.81 -20.89
CA SER A 284 -8.83 -24.50 -21.13
C SER A 284 -9.82 -24.13 -20.06
N LYS A 285 -9.77 -22.88 -19.62
CA LYS A 285 -10.79 -22.30 -18.74
C LYS A 285 -11.05 -20.84 -19.06
N ILE A 286 -12.26 -20.39 -18.77
CA ILE A 286 -12.66 -18.99 -18.78
C ILE A 286 -12.84 -18.55 -17.35
N VAL A 287 -12.31 -17.37 -17.00
CA VAL A 287 -12.52 -16.71 -15.71
C VAL A 287 -13.14 -15.35 -15.96
N ALA A 288 -14.28 -15.09 -15.35
CA ALA A 288 -14.98 -13.81 -15.43
C ALA A 288 -15.15 -13.21 -14.03
N ASN A 289 -14.90 -11.93 -13.92
CA ASN A 289 -15.13 -11.15 -12.70
C ASN A 289 -16.03 -9.98 -13.04
N ILE A 290 -17.04 -9.75 -12.20
CA ILE A 290 -17.87 -8.55 -12.21
C ILE A 290 -17.75 -7.96 -10.81
N MET A 291 -17.47 -6.65 -10.70
CA MET A 291 -17.36 -5.97 -9.42
C MET A 291 -18.06 -4.62 -9.46
N TYR A 292 -18.88 -4.37 -8.46
CA TYR A 292 -19.40 -3.04 -8.15
C TYR A 292 -18.64 -2.44 -6.97
N ARG A 293 -18.27 -1.16 -7.08
CA ARG A 293 -17.64 -0.37 -6.03
C ARG A 293 -18.42 0.92 -5.85
N GLY A 294 -19.01 1.11 -4.69
CA GLY A 294 -19.60 2.38 -4.27
C GLY A 294 -18.79 2.95 -3.11
N ASN A 295 -18.34 4.20 -3.21
CA ASN A 295 -17.55 4.86 -2.19
C ASN A 295 -17.96 6.33 -2.06
N THR A 296 -18.13 6.78 -0.82
CA THR A 296 -18.34 8.20 -0.51
C THR A 296 -17.24 8.64 0.46
N MET A 297 -16.46 9.63 0.05
CA MET A 297 -15.41 10.24 0.85
C MET A 297 -15.76 11.68 1.17
N GLY A 298 -15.93 11.98 2.46
CA GLY A 298 -16.06 13.35 2.97
C GLY A 298 -14.79 13.77 3.71
N GLN A 299 -14.36 15.03 3.54
CA GLN A 299 -13.19 15.51 4.28
C GLN A 299 -13.20 17.03 4.47
N ASN A 300 -12.63 17.44 5.60
CA ASN A 300 -12.12 18.78 5.86
C ASN A 300 -10.60 18.66 5.99
N PRO A 301 -9.84 18.87 4.89
CA PRO A 301 -8.43 18.49 4.85
C PRO A 301 -7.51 19.56 5.42
N ALA A 302 -6.62 19.19 6.35
CA ALA A 302 -5.62 20.06 6.94
C ALA A 302 -4.69 20.72 5.90
N TYR A 303 -4.34 19.99 4.84
CA TYR A 303 -3.42 20.47 3.79
C TYR A 303 -4.00 21.52 2.83
N LEU A 304 -5.28 21.85 2.95
CA LEU A 304 -5.94 22.91 2.18
C LEU A 304 -6.25 24.16 3.01
N ILE A 305 -5.68 24.28 4.21
CA ILE A 305 -5.75 25.51 4.99
C ILE A 305 -4.79 26.53 4.38
N GLY A 306 -5.34 27.60 3.82
CA GLY A 306 -4.59 28.66 3.16
C GLY A 306 -4.65 29.97 3.95
N SER A 307 -3.53 30.71 3.97
CA SER A 307 -3.44 32.03 4.59
C SER A 307 -4.30 33.06 3.86
N THR A 308 -4.72 34.10 4.60
CA THR A 308 -5.29 35.33 4.11
C THR A 308 -4.43 36.52 4.58
N ASN A 309 -4.82 37.76 4.26
CA ASN A 309 -4.15 38.93 4.80
C ASN A 309 -4.44 39.17 6.30
N ASN A 310 -5.35 38.41 6.90
CA ASN A 310 -5.69 38.50 8.30
C ASN A 310 -5.02 37.31 9.06
N PRO A 311 -4.19 37.58 10.10
CA PRO A 311 -3.45 36.53 10.82
C PRO A 311 -4.34 35.61 11.64
N THR A 312 -5.58 36.02 11.96
CA THR A 312 -6.54 35.18 12.72
C THR A 312 -7.56 34.49 11.82
N LYS A 313 -7.60 34.83 10.52
CA LYS A 313 -8.60 34.30 9.58
C LYS A 313 -7.90 33.63 8.41
N PHE A 314 -8.25 32.38 8.17
CA PHE A 314 -7.73 31.53 7.11
C PHE A 314 -8.88 31.04 6.23
N ARG A 315 -8.55 30.42 5.12
CA ARG A 315 -9.51 29.81 4.20
C ARG A 315 -9.27 28.31 4.09
N GLY A 316 -10.35 27.57 3.89
CA GLY A 316 -10.30 26.14 3.64
C GLY A 316 -11.49 25.68 2.83
N GLN A 317 -11.69 24.38 2.79
CA GLN A 317 -12.85 23.79 2.11
C GLN A 317 -13.27 22.47 2.76
N ILE A 318 -14.55 22.15 2.64
CA ILE A 318 -15.09 20.82 2.94
C ILE A 318 -15.42 20.16 1.60
N ASN A 319 -14.94 18.92 1.43
CA ASN A 319 -15.12 18.17 0.19
C ASN A 319 -16.04 16.97 0.42
N SER A 320 -16.90 16.71 -0.56
CA SER A 320 -17.61 15.43 -0.71
C SER A 320 -17.29 14.85 -2.09
N ASN A 321 -16.72 13.67 -2.13
CA ASN A 321 -16.39 12.94 -3.35
C ASN A 321 -17.07 11.58 -3.33
N ARG A 322 -17.96 11.35 -4.28
CA ARG A 322 -18.65 10.06 -4.46
C ARG A 322 -18.24 9.45 -5.78
N PHE A 323 -17.96 8.17 -5.78
CA PHE A 323 -17.72 7.41 -7.00
C PHE A 323 -18.38 6.04 -6.92
N ASP A 324 -19.04 5.70 -8.03
CA ASP A 324 -19.71 4.43 -8.28
C ASP A 324 -19.09 3.81 -9.52
N ALA A 325 -18.61 2.59 -9.43
CA ALA A 325 -17.88 1.93 -10.51
C ALA A 325 -18.39 0.50 -10.76
N LEU A 326 -18.46 0.14 -12.03
CA LEU A 326 -18.67 -1.22 -12.49
C LEU A 326 -17.41 -1.70 -13.21
N VAL A 327 -16.85 -2.82 -12.74
CA VAL A 327 -15.65 -3.45 -13.31
C VAL A 327 -16.01 -4.80 -13.92
N LEU A 328 -15.51 -5.07 -15.11
CA LEU A 328 -15.58 -6.36 -15.79
C LEU A 328 -14.17 -6.79 -16.16
N ASP A 329 -13.74 -8.00 -15.78
CA ASP A 329 -12.48 -8.62 -16.20
C ASP A 329 -12.78 -10.05 -16.66
N ILE A 330 -12.62 -10.32 -17.95
CA ILE A 330 -12.86 -11.64 -18.55
C ILE A 330 -11.56 -12.11 -19.17
N GLN A 331 -11.15 -13.33 -18.85
CA GLN A 331 -9.96 -13.92 -19.45
C GLN A 331 -10.20 -15.40 -19.82
N THR A 332 -9.62 -15.82 -20.92
CA THR A 332 -9.46 -17.23 -21.27
C THR A 332 -8.02 -17.66 -20.97
N GLN A 333 -7.88 -18.84 -20.43
CA GLN A 333 -6.58 -19.47 -20.13
C GLN A 333 -6.49 -20.76 -20.92
N GLN A 334 -5.49 -20.87 -21.79
CA GLN A 334 -5.27 -22.02 -22.67
C GLN A 334 -3.89 -22.59 -22.44
N THR A 335 -3.80 -23.89 -22.13
CA THR A 335 -2.54 -24.63 -22.12
C THR A 335 -2.29 -25.24 -23.50
N ILE A 336 -1.13 -24.97 -24.09
CA ILE A 336 -0.68 -25.51 -25.37
C ILE A 336 0.43 -26.53 -25.08
N GLN A 337 0.08 -27.80 -24.99
CA GLN A 337 1.01 -28.87 -24.60
C GLN A 337 2.21 -28.97 -25.55
N LYS A 338 1.97 -28.88 -26.88
CA LYS A 338 3.05 -28.96 -27.89
C LYS A 338 4.15 -27.91 -27.71
N LEU A 339 3.79 -26.72 -27.18
CA LEU A 339 4.72 -25.61 -26.94
C LEU A 339 5.16 -25.52 -25.47
N ASN A 340 4.67 -26.43 -24.62
CA ASN A 340 4.86 -26.34 -23.16
C ASN A 340 4.57 -24.94 -22.63
N ALA A 341 3.46 -24.33 -23.08
CA ALA A 341 3.11 -22.95 -22.83
C ALA A 341 1.65 -22.78 -22.38
N LYS A 342 1.40 -21.68 -21.67
CA LYS A 342 0.06 -21.20 -21.32
C LYS A 342 -0.13 -19.80 -21.91
N ILE A 343 -1.29 -19.59 -22.52
CA ILE A 343 -1.71 -18.29 -23.04
C ILE A 343 -2.91 -17.81 -22.25
N ILE A 344 -2.87 -16.55 -21.87
CA ILE A 344 -4.02 -15.83 -21.31
C ILE A 344 -4.36 -14.70 -22.25
N LEU A 345 -5.59 -14.68 -22.73
CA LEU A 345 -6.18 -13.55 -23.40
C LEU A 345 -7.26 -12.98 -22.51
N GLY A 346 -7.28 -11.66 -22.34
CA GLY A 346 -8.28 -11.01 -21.49
C GLY A 346 -8.72 -9.66 -22.00
N ALA A 347 -9.91 -9.29 -21.55
CA ALA A 347 -10.50 -7.97 -21.71
C ALA A 347 -10.91 -7.42 -20.35
N TYR A 348 -10.65 -6.14 -20.16
CA TYR A 348 -10.96 -5.41 -18.93
C TYR A 348 -11.77 -4.16 -19.24
N GLY A 349 -12.75 -3.87 -18.41
CA GLY A 349 -13.53 -2.64 -18.45
C GLY A 349 -13.77 -2.11 -17.05
N ASP A 350 -13.59 -0.80 -16.84
CA ASP A 350 -13.93 -0.07 -15.62
C ASP A 350 -14.70 1.19 -16.02
N ILE A 351 -15.96 1.24 -15.64
CA ILE A 351 -16.84 2.38 -15.89
C ILE A 351 -17.13 3.03 -14.53
N THR A 352 -16.61 4.22 -14.33
CA THR A 352 -16.73 4.96 -13.06
C THR A 352 -17.46 6.28 -13.27
N LYS A 353 -18.44 6.54 -12.44
CA LYS A 353 -19.09 7.85 -12.28
C LYS A 353 -18.59 8.50 -11.01
N GLN A 354 -17.96 9.66 -11.14
CA GLN A 354 -17.50 10.47 -10.02
C GLN A 354 -18.33 11.75 -9.92
N LYS A 355 -18.63 12.18 -8.69
CA LYS A 355 -19.15 13.50 -8.39
C LYS A 355 -18.33 14.10 -7.25
N LEU A 356 -17.78 15.30 -7.45
CA LEU A 356 -17.05 16.03 -6.42
C LEU A 356 -17.70 17.39 -6.21
N GLN A 357 -17.98 17.69 -4.95
CA GLN A 357 -18.43 19.00 -4.51
C GLN A 357 -17.52 19.49 -3.40
N ALA A 358 -17.11 20.75 -3.47
CA ALA A 358 -16.38 21.42 -2.41
C ALA A 358 -16.99 22.76 -2.09
N SER A 359 -17.16 23.03 -0.80
CA SER A 359 -17.68 24.32 -0.28
C SER A 359 -16.57 25.03 0.48
N PHE A 360 -16.52 26.34 0.28
CA PHE A 360 -15.54 27.21 0.94
C PHE A 360 -15.90 27.37 2.42
N ILE A 361 -14.88 27.39 3.30
CA ILE A 361 -15.01 27.67 4.72
C ILE A 361 -14.04 28.78 5.15
N ASP A 362 -14.48 29.63 6.05
CA ASP A 362 -13.62 30.49 6.84
C ASP A 362 -13.09 29.71 8.04
N ILE A 363 -11.80 29.81 8.30
CA ILE A 363 -11.11 29.12 9.39
C ILE A 363 -10.54 30.17 10.34
N TYR A 364 -10.71 29.95 11.63
CA TYR A 364 -10.24 30.85 12.67
C TYR A 364 -9.06 30.25 13.42
N LYS A 365 -8.03 31.06 13.60
CA LYS A 365 -6.82 30.71 14.34
C LYS A 365 -6.74 31.48 15.64
N ASP A 366 -6.59 30.77 16.73
CA ASP A 366 -6.21 31.34 18.02
C ASP A 366 -4.69 31.54 18.01
N LEU A 367 -4.25 32.82 18.10
CA LEU A 367 -2.85 33.18 18.06
C LEU A 367 -2.12 32.82 19.37
N SER A 368 -2.83 32.83 20.51
CA SER A 368 -2.25 32.47 21.80
C SER A 368 -1.91 31.00 21.92
N LEU A 369 -2.76 30.14 21.36
CA LEU A 369 -2.59 28.70 21.28
C LEU A 369 -1.82 28.25 20.03
N ASN A 370 -1.62 29.13 19.08
CA ASN A 370 -1.10 28.84 17.75
C ASN A 370 -1.90 27.71 17.02
N LYS A 371 -3.20 27.59 17.29
CA LYS A 371 -4.08 26.50 16.77
C LYS A 371 -5.21 27.04 15.91
N PHE A 372 -5.59 26.26 14.89
CA PHE A 372 -6.84 26.44 14.15
C PHE A 372 -7.96 25.79 14.96
N THR A 373 -8.82 26.61 15.58
CA THR A 373 -9.78 26.17 16.60
C THR A 373 -11.17 25.95 16.08
N SER A 374 -11.57 26.65 15.03
CA SER A 374 -12.93 26.56 14.49
C SER A 374 -13.01 26.95 13.02
N TYR A 375 -14.13 26.63 12.42
CA TYR A 375 -14.48 27.06 11.07
C TYR A 375 -15.97 27.41 10.98
N SER A 376 -16.32 28.22 9.98
CA SER A 376 -17.70 28.49 9.58
C SER A 376 -17.89 28.32 8.08
N LEU A 377 -19.04 27.87 7.65
CA LEU A 377 -19.44 27.97 6.25
C LEU A 377 -19.57 29.47 5.92
N LYS A 378 -18.85 29.94 4.93
CA LYS A 378 -18.86 31.34 4.55
C LYS A 378 -20.23 31.79 4.05
N ASN A 379 -20.86 30.91 3.28
CA ASN A 379 -22.25 30.99 2.82
C ASN A 379 -22.65 29.54 2.50
N PRO A 380 -23.86 29.03 2.83
CA PRO A 380 -24.32 27.72 2.42
C PRO A 380 -24.12 27.43 0.93
N ASP A 381 -24.19 28.46 0.09
CA ASP A 381 -24.04 28.39 -1.37
C ASP A 381 -22.59 28.67 -1.88
N SER A 382 -21.60 28.80 -1.01
CA SER A 382 -20.18 29.03 -1.39
C SER A 382 -19.54 27.79 -1.99
N ILE A 383 -20.10 27.26 -3.06
CA ILE A 383 -19.57 26.10 -3.78
C ILE A 383 -18.43 26.60 -4.68
N ILE A 384 -17.21 26.10 -4.45
CA ILE A 384 -16.00 26.45 -5.21
C ILE A 384 -15.63 25.37 -6.23
N THR A 385 -16.15 24.16 -6.06
CA THR A 385 -15.96 23.05 -7.00
C THR A 385 -17.25 22.23 -7.04
N ASN A 386 -17.79 21.99 -8.22
CA ASN A 386 -18.91 21.09 -8.43
C ASN A 386 -18.81 20.50 -9.83
N TYR A 387 -18.39 19.24 -9.91
CA TYR A 387 -18.29 18.57 -11.20
C TYR A 387 -18.68 17.09 -11.12
N ALA A 388 -19.05 16.54 -12.25
CA ALA A 388 -19.19 15.13 -12.49
C ALA A 388 -18.20 14.67 -13.57
N THR A 389 -17.60 13.50 -13.39
CA THR A 389 -16.73 12.90 -14.38
C THR A 389 -17.16 11.44 -14.62
N ASN A 390 -17.36 11.07 -15.90
CA ASN A 390 -17.41 9.68 -16.29
C ASN A 390 -16.02 9.25 -16.75
N ILE A 391 -15.50 8.16 -16.18
CA ILE A 391 -14.21 7.57 -16.52
C ILE A 391 -14.48 6.20 -17.14
N TYR A 392 -13.98 5.99 -18.35
CA TYR A 392 -14.02 4.70 -19.03
C TYR A 392 -12.58 4.23 -19.22
N ASN A 393 -12.23 3.11 -18.60
CA ASN A 393 -11.00 2.40 -18.89
C ASN A 393 -11.35 1.07 -19.58
N LYS A 394 -10.92 0.90 -20.83
CA LYS A 394 -11.09 -0.32 -21.61
C LYS A 394 -9.71 -0.85 -21.95
N ALA A 395 -9.49 -2.15 -21.78
CA ALA A 395 -8.20 -2.74 -22.09
C ALA A 395 -8.32 -4.16 -22.61
N MET A 396 -7.34 -4.54 -23.43
CA MET A 396 -7.11 -5.92 -23.86
C MET A 396 -5.68 -6.32 -23.50
N TYR A 397 -5.49 -7.56 -23.09
CA TYR A 397 -4.18 -8.05 -22.72
C TYR A 397 -3.94 -9.49 -23.17
N LEU A 398 -2.68 -9.76 -23.52
CA LEU A 398 -2.14 -11.07 -23.80
C LEU A 398 -1.01 -11.36 -22.83
N ASN A 399 -0.99 -12.57 -22.27
CA ASN A 399 0.12 -13.05 -21.47
C ASN A 399 0.50 -14.46 -21.95
N TRP A 400 1.73 -14.62 -22.37
CA TRP A 400 2.28 -15.87 -22.88
C TRP A 400 3.40 -16.34 -21.94
N ILE A 401 3.21 -17.50 -21.33
CA ILE A 401 4.12 -18.11 -20.37
C ILE A 401 4.51 -19.47 -20.91
N GLY A 402 5.79 -19.76 -21.00
CA GLY A 402 6.27 -21.05 -21.51
C GLY A 402 7.55 -21.52 -20.87
N LYS A 403 7.90 -22.78 -21.16
CA LYS A 403 9.11 -23.44 -20.70
C LYS A 403 9.94 -23.92 -21.90
N ILE A 404 11.26 -23.73 -21.83
CA ILE A 404 12.23 -24.16 -22.84
C ILE A 404 13.22 -25.11 -22.15
N GLY A 405 13.19 -26.39 -22.55
CA GLY A 405 14.04 -27.40 -21.93
C GLY A 405 13.81 -27.55 -20.41
N SER A 406 14.87 -27.92 -19.70
CA SER A 406 14.84 -28.09 -18.25
C SER A 406 15.34 -26.82 -17.56
N GLY A 407 14.44 -26.14 -16.83
CA GLY A 407 14.79 -25.03 -15.95
C GLY A 407 14.60 -23.63 -16.54
N PHE A 408 14.49 -23.41 -17.84
CA PHE A 408 14.21 -22.11 -18.43
C PHE A 408 12.71 -21.88 -18.59
N ASN A 409 12.24 -20.73 -18.09
CA ASN A 409 10.88 -20.26 -18.36
C ASN A 409 10.96 -18.86 -18.97
N TYR A 410 9.96 -18.53 -19.78
CA TYR A 410 9.80 -17.20 -20.33
C TYR A 410 8.39 -16.67 -20.10
N ASN A 411 8.26 -15.37 -20.04
CA ASN A 411 6.99 -14.67 -20.00
C ASN A 411 7.03 -13.46 -20.92
N ALA A 412 6.08 -13.39 -21.83
CA ALA A 412 5.86 -12.22 -22.69
C ALA A 412 4.44 -11.73 -22.48
N SER A 413 4.26 -10.45 -22.21
CA SER A 413 2.94 -9.85 -21.99
C SER A 413 2.82 -8.56 -22.77
N LEU A 414 1.64 -8.28 -23.26
CA LEU A 414 1.30 -7.05 -23.94
C LEU A 414 -0.12 -6.64 -23.53
N ARG A 415 -0.28 -5.38 -23.17
CA ARG A 415 -1.58 -4.80 -22.85
C ARG A 415 -1.75 -3.46 -23.57
N TYR A 416 -2.93 -3.23 -24.05
CA TYR A 416 -3.40 -1.95 -24.57
C TYR A 416 -4.48 -1.40 -23.66
N ASP A 417 -4.33 -0.17 -23.21
CA ASP A 417 -5.29 0.56 -22.41
C ASP A 417 -5.81 1.78 -23.17
N HIS A 418 -7.10 2.03 -23.06
CA HIS A 418 -7.79 3.20 -23.57
C HIS A 418 -8.60 3.84 -22.45
N PHE A 419 -8.24 5.05 -22.06
CA PHE A 419 -8.92 5.87 -21.06
C PHE A 419 -9.69 7.00 -21.76
N GLU A 420 -10.92 7.22 -21.33
CA GLU A 420 -11.74 8.37 -21.75
C GLU A 420 -12.30 9.03 -20.48
N TYR A 421 -12.08 10.33 -20.36
CA TYR A 421 -12.58 11.16 -19.26
C TYR A 421 -13.59 12.19 -19.83
N GLN A 422 -14.84 12.09 -19.42
CA GLN A 422 -15.89 13.05 -19.73
C GLN A 422 -16.14 13.92 -18.49
N TYR A 423 -15.50 15.08 -18.45
CA TYR A 423 -15.59 16.02 -17.35
C TYR A 423 -16.68 17.06 -17.61
N ASN A 424 -17.61 17.21 -16.67
CA ASN A 424 -18.72 18.14 -16.72
C ASN A 424 -18.68 19.06 -15.49
N ASN A 425 -18.28 20.31 -15.68
CA ASN A 425 -18.32 21.33 -14.66
C ASN A 425 -19.72 21.94 -14.54
N ALA A 426 -20.31 21.91 -13.37
CA ALA A 426 -21.63 22.48 -13.11
C ALA A 426 -21.55 24.00 -12.76
N LEU A 427 -20.34 24.56 -12.64
CA LEU A 427 -20.14 25.96 -12.31
C LEU A 427 -19.82 26.76 -13.58
N LYS A 428 -20.14 28.07 -13.56
CA LYS A 428 -19.79 28.99 -14.65
C LYS A 428 -18.33 29.45 -14.63
N PHE A 429 -17.54 28.97 -13.66
CA PHE A 429 -16.12 29.31 -13.47
C PHE A 429 -15.30 28.04 -13.20
N GLY A 430 -13.99 28.17 -13.15
CA GLY A 430 -13.05 27.05 -13.01
C GLY A 430 -12.73 26.40 -14.35
N THR A 431 -12.31 25.14 -14.33
CA THR A 431 -11.94 24.39 -15.53
C THR A 431 -13.18 24.12 -16.40
N PRO A 432 -13.17 24.43 -17.70
CA PRO A 432 -14.30 24.17 -18.59
C PRO A 432 -14.55 22.66 -18.77
N SER A 433 -15.80 22.29 -19.04
CA SER A 433 -16.18 20.92 -19.39
C SER A 433 -15.41 20.46 -20.63
N SER A 434 -14.94 19.21 -20.63
CA SER A 434 -14.10 18.68 -21.70
C SER A 434 -14.07 17.16 -21.71
N ASN A 435 -13.67 16.60 -22.85
CA ASN A 435 -13.37 15.18 -23.01
C ASN A 435 -11.88 15.00 -23.28
N ASN A 436 -11.25 14.07 -22.56
CA ASN A 436 -9.84 13.74 -22.74
C ASN A 436 -9.68 12.23 -22.96
N VAL A 437 -8.85 11.86 -23.91
CA VAL A 437 -8.58 10.45 -24.25
C VAL A 437 -7.09 10.19 -24.11
N PHE A 438 -6.74 9.07 -23.46
CA PHE A 438 -5.37 8.62 -23.28
C PHE A 438 -5.27 7.15 -23.66
N THR A 439 -4.24 6.81 -24.40
CA THR A 439 -3.97 5.42 -24.77
C THR A 439 -2.55 5.04 -24.43
N ASN A 440 -2.33 3.75 -24.12
CA ASN A 440 -0.97 3.27 -23.84
C ASN A 440 -0.83 1.79 -24.18
N TRP A 441 0.36 1.41 -24.69
CA TRP A 441 0.82 0.04 -24.81
C TRP A 441 1.82 -0.28 -23.72
N SER A 442 1.61 -1.39 -23.03
CA SER A 442 2.48 -1.84 -21.93
C SER A 442 3.05 -3.22 -22.26
N PRO A 443 4.25 -3.30 -22.85
CA PRO A 443 4.97 -4.56 -23.06
C PRO A 443 5.71 -4.99 -21.77
N LYS A 444 5.88 -6.31 -21.61
CA LYS A 444 6.73 -6.96 -20.64
C LYS A 444 7.34 -8.21 -21.24
N ILE A 445 8.62 -8.44 -20.99
CA ILE A 445 9.31 -9.69 -21.31
C ILE A 445 10.23 -10.07 -20.16
N GLY A 446 10.25 -11.34 -19.83
CA GLY A 446 11.13 -11.84 -18.78
C GLY A 446 11.48 -13.30 -18.96
N PHE A 447 12.62 -13.67 -18.39
CA PHE A 447 13.17 -15.02 -18.42
C PHE A 447 13.57 -15.44 -17.02
N THR A 448 13.34 -16.68 -16.66
CA THR A 448 13.86 -17.30 -15.43
C THR A 448 14.67 -18.54 -15.77
N TYR A 449 15.67 -18.78 -14.97
CA TYR A 449 16.39 -20.03 -14.96
C TYR A 449 16.40 -20.61 -13.57
N ASN A 450 15.94 -21.87 -13.44
CA ASN A 450 15.86 -22.59 -12.19
C ASN A 450 16.71 -23.86 -12.27
N LYS A 451 17.62 -24.02 -11.32
CA LYS A 451 18.37 -25.27 -11.16
C LYS A 451 18.39 -25.65 -9.67
N GLN A 452 17.58 -26.63 -9.31
CA GLN A 452 17.44 -27.10 -7.92
C GLN A 452 17.15 -25.96 -6.92
N ASN A 453 18.17 -25.58 -6.13
CA ASN A 453 18.04 -24.63 -5.03
C ASN A 453 18.45 -23.20 -5.41
N ILE A 454 18.84 -22.96 -6.65
CA ILE A 454 19.33 -21.67 -7.13
C ILE A 454 18.57 -21.30 -8.39
N GLY A 455 18.24 -20.04 -8.54
CA GLY A 455 17.66 -19.51 -9.76
C GLY A 455 17.91 -18.02 -9.93
N GLY A 456 17.66 -17.55 -11.14
CA GLY A 456 17.78 -16.14 -11.48
C GLY A 456 16.76 -15.74 -12.54
N TYR A 457 16.62 -14.45 -12.74
CA TYR A 457 15.71 -13.91 -13.74
C TYR A 457 16.24 -12.59 -14.33
N LEU A 458 15.73 -12.31 -15.53
CA LEU A 458 15.83 -11.02 -16.21
C LEU A 458 14.43 -10.55 -16.50
N ASN A 459 14.17 -9.26 -16.37
CA ASN A 459 12.87 -8.65 -16.65
C ASN A 459 13.03 -7.27 -17.29
N TYR A 460 12.29 -7.07 -18.37
CA TYR A 460 11.97 -5.78 -18.95
C TYR A 460 10.48 -5.54 -18.79
N SER A 461 10.10 -4.37 -18.29
CA SER A 461 8.69 -4.02 -18.18
C SER A 461 8.45 -2.53 -18.37
N HIS A 462 7.34 -2.20 -19.00
CA HIS A 462 6.86 -0.84 -19.18
C HIS A 462 5.62 -0.62 -18.31
N GLY A 463 5.54 0.57 -17.73
CA GLY A 463 4.38 1.02 -16.99
C GLY A 463 4.00 2.45 -17.35
N PHE A 464 2.76 2.83 -17.07
CA PHE A 464 2.27 4.18 -17.34
C PHE A 464 1.29 4.65 -16.27
N VAL A 465 1.16 5.98 -16.17
CA VAL A 465 0.15 6.65 -15.36
C VAL A 465 -0.59 7.64 -16.25
N PRO A 466 -1.91 7.48 -16.49
CA PRO A 466 -2.67 8.53 -17.15
C PRO A 466 -2.70 9.77 -16.27
N PRO A 467 -2.80 10.98 -16.85
CA PRO A 467 -3.02 12.17 -16.06
C PRO A 467 -4.22 11.99 -15.14
N GLN A 468 -4.04 12.35 -13.86
CA GLN A 468 -5.12 12.25 -12.88
C GLN A 468 -6.17 13.31 -13.12
N ILE A 469 -7.42 13.06 -12.74
CA ILE A 469 -8.52 14.04 -12.83
C ILE A 469 -8.12 15.38 -12.19
N THR A 470 -7.45 15.32 -11.02
CA THR A 470 -6.96 16.50 -10.33
C THR A 470 -5.76 17.18 -10.97
N GLU A 471 -5.04 16.52 -11.87
CA GLU A 471 -3.94 17.11 -12.63
C GLU A 471 -4.45 17.86 -13.86
N ILE A 472 -5.55 17.41 -14.45
CA ILE A 472 -6.16 18.01 -15.64
C ILE A 472 -7.11 19.16 -15.28
N TYR A 473 -7.95 18.95 -14.25
CA TYR A 473 -9.11 19.81 -13.97
C TYR A 473 -8.96 20.63 -12.68
N ASN A 474 -7.78 21.18 -12.43
CA ASN A 474 -7.48 21.99 -11.25
C ASN A 474 -7.18 23.48 -11.54
N ALA A 475 -7.19 23.88 -12.81
CA ALA A 475 -6.88 25.24 -13.25
C ALA A 475 -8.03 25.84 -14.08
N ILE A 476 -7.90 27.10 -14.50
CA ILE A 476 -8.89 27.78 -15.36
C ILE A 476 -8.84 27.32 -16.82
N ARG A 477 -7.83 26.55 -17.19
CA ARG A 477 -7.64 25.94 -18.53
C ARG A 477 -7.32 24.46 -18.40
N VAL A 478 -7.77 23.67 -19.38
CA VAL A 478 -7.41 22.26 -19.50
C VAL A 478 -6.01 22.16 -20.10
N PRO A 479 -5.00 21.63 -19.39
CA PRO A 479 -3.66 21.44 -19.95
C PRO A 479 -3.67 20.28 -20.97
N PHE A 480 -2.82 20.38 -21.98
CA PHE A 480 -2.51 19.23 -22.81
C PHE A 480 -1.50 18.34 -22.08
N LEU A 481 -1.91 17.14 -21.68
CA LEU A 481 -1.07 16.20 -20.97
C LEU A 481 -1.03 14.83 -21.68
N LEU A 482 0.14 14.22 -21.64
CA LEU A 482 0.39 12.85 -22.05
C LEU A 482 0.48 11.92 -20.83
N PRO A 483 0.23 10.62 -20.97
CA PRO A 483 0.55 9.66 -19.91
C PRO A 483 2.03 9.70 -19.53
N GLN A 484 2.29 9.63 -18.23
CA GLN A 484 3.64 9.44 -17.72
C GLN A 484 4.09 8.02 -18.03
N SER A 485 5.34 7.85 -18.45
CA SER A 485 5.88 6.57 -18.93
C SER A 485 7.09 6.15 -18.11
N PHE A 486 7.16 4.87 -17.76
CA PHE A 486 8.22 4.29 -16.94
C PHE A 486 8.72 2.97 -17.55
N VAL A 487 10.04 2.89 -17.76
CA VAL A 487 10.70 1.69 -18.29
C VAL A 487 11.59 1.10 -17.20
N ASN A 488 11.43 -0.19 -16.92
CA ASN A 488 12.20 -0.92 -15.92
C ASN A 488 13.06 -2.01 -16.56
N TYR A 489 14.33 -2.05 -16.15
CA TYR A 489 15.26 -3.14 -16.39
C TYR A 489 15.63 -3.77 -15.05
N GLU A 490 15.55 -5.08 -14.94
CA GLU A 490 15.77 -5.77 -13.69
C GLU A 490 16.45 -7.11 -13.89
N ILE A 491 17.41 -7.39 -13.02
CA ILE A 491 18.03 -8.69 -12.85
C ILE A 491 17.89 -9.11 -11.40
N GLY A 492 17.56 -10.37 -11.16
CA GLY A 492 17.47 -10.89 -9.80
C GLY A 492 17.82 -12.36 -9.71
N GLY A 493 17.93 -12.84 -8.48
CA GLY A 493 18.23 -14.23 -8.21
C GLY A 493 17.77 -14.63 -6.82
N TRP A 494 17.73 -15.94 -6.62
CA TRP A 494 17.42 -16.54 -5.34
C TRP A 494 18.21 -17.81 -5.09
N MET A 495 18.43 -18.09 -3.82
CA MET A 495 18.93 -19.39 -3.35
C MET A 495 18.08 -19.88 -2.18
N LYS A 496 17.88 -21.20 -2.12
CA LYS A 496 17.01 -21.85 -1.12
C LYS A 496 17.65 -23.12 -0.62
N PHE A 497 18.45 -22.99 0.42
CA PHE A 497 19.04 -24.11 1.15
C PHE A 497 18.31 -24.31 2.48
N LYS A 498 18.46 -25.47 3.12
CA LYS A 498 17.76 -25.82 4.37
C LYS A 498 17.87 -24.74 5.45
N LYS A 499 19.05 -24.14 5.63
CA LYS A 499 19.31 -23.11 6.65
C LYS A 499 19.36 -21.69 6.11
N LEU A 500 19.53 -21.48 4.80
CA LEU A 500 19.74 -20.18 4.20
C LEU A 500 18.83 -20.02 2.99
N GLN A 501 18.00 -18.98 3.03
CA GLN A 501 17.24 -18.51 1.88
C GLN A 501 17.65 -17.07 1.62
N ALA A 502 17.93 -16.73 0.37
CA ALA A 502 18.24 -15.37 -0.03
C ALA A 502 17.59 -15.03 -1.36
N GLU A 503 17.13 -13.83 -1.48
CA GLU A 503 16.62 -13.22 -2.71
C GLU A 503 17.32 -11.86 -2.88
N ILE A 504 17.73 -11.55 -4.11
CA ILE A 504 18.30 -10.27 -4.49
C ILE A 504 17.70 -9.80 -5.80
N SER A 505 17.50 -8.49 -5.94
CA SER A 505 17.02 -7.86 -7.15
C SER A 505 17.77 -6.55 -7.35
N VAL A 506 18.33 -6.32 -8.52
CA VAL A 506 18.94 -5.07 -8.97
C VAL A 506 18.07 -4.50 -10.07
N TYR A 507 17.69 -3.24 -9.96
CA TYR A 507 16.75 -2.62 -10.88
C TYR A 507 17.18 -1.21 -11.29
N GLN A 508 16.68 -0.77 -12.45
CA GLN A 508 16.68 0.61 -12.90
C GLN A 508 15.34 0.92 -13.53
N VAL A 509 14.66 1.96 -13.03
CA VAL A 509 13.41 2.50 -13.58
C VAL A 509 13.70 3.92 -14.09
N ASN A 510 13.38 4.17 -15.36
CA ASN A 510 13.50 5.49 -15.97
C ASN A 510 12.09 6.04 -16.21
N GLY A 511 11.78 7.19 -15.61
CA GLY A 511 10.55 7.95 -15.78
C GLY A 511 10.71 9.04 -16.82
N THR A 512 9.72 9.20 -17.69
CA THR A 512 9.63 10.27 -18.70
C THR A 512 8.22 10.82 -18.75
N ASN A 513 8.07 12.03 -19.30
CA ASN A 513 6.78 12.72 -19.36
C ASN A 513 6.14 12.90 -17.97
N GLU A 514 6.94 13.00 -16.91
CA GLU A 514 6.38 13.21 -15.58
C GLU A 514 5.71 14.57 -15.47
N ILE A 515 4.53 14.57 -14.83
CA ILE A 515 3.71 15.76 -14.71
C ILE A 515 4.20 16.61 -13.55
N ILE A 516 4.56 17.86 -13.85
CA ILE A 516 4.93 18.88 -12.86
C ILE A 516 4.12 20.16 -13.08
N SER A 517 3.88 20.90 -12.00
CA SER A 517 3.16 22.18 -12.05
C SER A 517 4.13 23.31 -12.40
N VAL A 518 3.88 24.00 -13.48
CA VAL A 518 4.72 25.09 -14.01
C VAL A 518 3.92 26.39 -14.03
N ARG A 519 4.51 27.46 -13.45
CA ARG A 519 3.91 28.78 -13.51
C ARG A 519 4.11 29.38 -14.90
N GLN A 520 3.00 29.76 -15.54
CA GLN A 520 2.98 30.36 -16.86
C GLN A 520 3.30 31.87 -16.79
N PRO A 521 3.69 32.52 -17.91
CA PRO A 521 3.93 33.98 -17.95
C PRO A 521 2.75 34.83 -17.48
N ASP A 522 1.52 34.38 -17.71
CA ASP A 522 0.28 35.02 -17.26
C ASP A 522 -0.02 34.80 -15.76
N GLY A 523 0.87 34.10 -15.03
CA GLY A 523 0.77 33.83 -13.60
C GLY A 523 -0.06 32.62 -13.22
N VAL A 524 -0.69 31.92 -14.17
CA VAL A 524 -1.46 30.69 -13.94
C VAL A 524 -0.51 29.51 -13.77
N ASN A 525 -0.75 28.63 -12.80
CA ASN A 525 -0.05 27.36 -12.69
C ASN A 525 -0.74 26.32 -13.56
N LEU A 526 -0.02 25.74 -14.52
CA LEU A 526 -0.50 24.64 -15.35
C LEU A 526 0.42 23.43 -15.23
N ASN A 527 -0.17 22.27 -15.24
CA ASN A 527 0.57 21.01 -15.28
C ASN A 527 1.12 20.75 -16.70
N GLN A 528 2.35 20.26 -16.78
CA GLN A 528 3.06 19.97 -18.02
C GLN A 528 3.90 18.69 -17.90
N ASN A 529 4.10 17.97 -19.00
CA ASN A 529 4.96 16.79 -19.08
C ASN A 529 6.42 17.20 -19.33
N THR A 530 7.10 17.72 -18.34
CA THR A 530 8.47 18.23 -18.46
C THR A 530 9.49 17.52 -17.56
N GLY A 531 9.02 16.60 -16.69
CA GLY A 531 9.87 15.87 -15.78
C GLY A 531 10.44 14.58 -16.37
N ALA A 532 11.69 14.28 -16.01
CA ALA A 532 12.31 12.97 -16.22
C ALA A 532 13.07 12.57 -14.96
N THR A 533 12.97 11.31 -14.57
CA THR A 533 13.60 10.77 -13.37
C THR A 533 14.31 9.44 -13.64
N LYS A 534 15.21 9.10 -12.74
CA LYS A 534 15.91 7.82 -12.74
C LYS A 534 15.92 7.26 -11.31
N HIS A 535 15.49 6.01 -11.19
CA HIS A 535 15.46 5.29 -9.92
C HIS A 535 16.20 3.98 -10.09
N TYR A 536 17.20 3.72 -9.26
CA TYR A 536 17.95 2.46 -9.32
C TYR A 536 18.35 2.00 -7.93
N GLY A 537 18.48 0.69 -7.77
CA GLY A 537 18.78 0.16 -6.46
C GLY A 537 18.92 -1.34 -6.41
N VAL A 538 19.19 -1.81 -5.20
CA VAL A 538 19.29 -3.22 -4.83
C VAL A 538 18.35 -3.51 -3.69
N GLU A 539 17.50 -4.51 -3.87
CA GLU A 539 16.60 -5.04 -2.86
C GLU A 539 17.03 -6.45 -2.48
N TYR A 540 17.03 -6.76 -1.21
CA TYR A 540 17.43 -8.11 -0.76
C TYR A 540 16.65 -8.57 0.44
N LYS A 541 16.43 -9.88 0.49
CA LYS A 541 15.86 -10.62 1.60
C LYS A 541 16.78 -11.79 1.94
N ILE A 542 17.12 -11.93 3.21
CA ILE A 542 17.90 -13.06 3.72
C ILE A 542 17.15 -13.65 4.90
N VAL A 543 16.95 -14.97 4.90
CA VAL A 543 16.44 -15.73 6.04
C VAL A 543 17.48 -16.78 6.39
N TYR A 544 18.01 -16.71 7.60
CA TYR A 544 19.00 -17.65 8.09
C TYR A 544 18.50 -18.33 9.37
N SER A 545 18.13 -19.58 9.26
CA SER A 545 17.75 -20.44 10.38
C SER A 545 19.00 -21.03 11.00
N MET A 546 19.53 -20.40 12.04
CA MET A 546 20.74 -20.84 12.74
C MET A 546 20.52 -22.25 13.33
N ASN A 547 19.37 -22.45 13.95
CA ASN A 547 18.87 -23.71 14.48
C ASN A 547 17.34 -23.67 14.59
N SER A 548 16.69 -24.64 15.22
CA SER A 548 15.24 -24.67 15.44
C SER A 548 14.73 -23.56 16.36
N PHE A 549 15.59 -23.05 17.23
CA PHE A 549 15.26 -22.01 18.20
C PHE A 549 15.42 -20.60 17.62
N LEU A 550 16.43 -20.34 16.77
CA LEU A 550 16.86 -18.98 16.36
C LEU A 550 16.87 -18.83 14.85
N GLU A 551 16.12 -17.82 14.35
CA GLU A 551 16.07 -17.42 12.95
C GLU A 551 16.30 -15.91 12.79
N LEU A 552 17.18 -15.55 11.86
CA LEU A 552 17.45 -14.16 11.45
C LEU A 552 16.77 -13.91 10.10
N THR A 553 15.98 -12.85 10.02
CA THR A 553 15.42 -12.34 8.76
C THR A 553 15.89 -10.90 8.53
N ILE A 554 16.45 -10.63 7.35
CA ILE A 554 16.86 -9.29 6.91
C ILE A 554 16.07 -8.97 5.65
N ASN A 555 15.33 -7.86 5.64
CA ASN A 555 14.69 -7.30 4.47
C ASN A 555 15.19 -5.86 4.32
N ALA A 556 15.84 -5.54 3.21
CA ALA A 556 16.38 -4.21 3.03
C ALA A 556 16.46 -3.77 1.56
N THR A 557 16.64 -2.49 1.36
CA THR A 557 16.87 -1.86 0.06
C THR A 557 17.90 -0.75 0.18
N ASN A 558 18.76 -0.66 -0.81
CA ASN A 558 19.57 0.50 -1.13
C ASN A 558 19.06 1.08 -2.44
N ALA A 559 18.62 2.33 -2.45
CA ALA A 559 18.02 2.96 -3.62
C ALA A 559 18.49 4.39 -3.80
N ILE A 560 18.55 4.80 -5.05
CA ILE A 560 18.89 6.13 -5.47
C ILE A 560 17.81 6.63 -6.42
N HIS A 561 17.31 7.84 -6.17
CA HIS A 561 16.29 8.50 -6.96
C HIS A 561 16.80 9.87 -7.36
N GLU A 562 16.83 10.19 -8.67
CA GLU A 562 17.42 11.40 -9.22
C GLU A 562 16.51 12.05 -10.25
N TYR A 563 16.48 13.38 -10.24
CA TYR A 563 15.96 14.17 -11.35
C TYR A 563 16.94 14.12 -12.51
N GLN A 564 16.49 13.77 -13.72
CA GLN A 564 17.35 13.71 -14.89
C GLN A 564 17.29 15.01 -15.71
N LYS A 565 16.08 15.44 -16.05
CA LYS A 565 15.86 16.66 -16.81
C LYS A 565 14.61 17.34 -16.23
N THR A 566 14.82 18.28 -15.32
CA THR A 566 13.70 18.88 -14.60
C THR A 566 14.01 20.32 -14.22
N ILE A 567 13.15 21.23 -14.63
CA ILE A 567 13.16 22.63 -14.20
C ILE A 567 12.00 22.83 -13.26
N LEU A 568 12.26 23.19 -12.01
CA LEU A 568 11.26 23.44 -11.00
C LEU A 568 11.26 24.91 -10.60
N LYS A 569 10.14 25.61 -10.80
CA LYS A 569 10.00 27.06 -10.48
C LYS A 569 11.15 27.92 -11.05
N GLY A 570 11.65 27.59 -12.24
CA GLY A 570 12.73 28.29 -12.92
C GLY A 570 14.14 27.89 -12.48
N VAL A 571 14.28 26.94 -11.58
CA VAL A 571 15.58 26.39 -11.14
C VAL A 571 15.81 25.03 -11.79
N ASP A 572 16.96 24.83 -12.42
CA ASP A 572 17.37 23.51 -12.91
C ASP A 572 17.82 22.63 -11.75
N ILE A 573 17.09 21.53 -11.56
CA ILE A 573 17.36 20.53 -10.52
C ILE A 573 17.85 19.19 -11.10
N SER A 574 18.23 19.20 -12.39
CA SER A 574 18.77 18.01 -13.06
C SER A 574 20.02 17.48 -12.33
N GLY A 575 20.10 16.18 -12.16
CA GLY A 575 21.18 15.49 -11.42
C GLY A 575 21.05 15.55 -9.89
N LYS A 576 20.10 16.32 -9.34
CA LYS A 576 19.87 16.33 -7.89
C LYS A 576 19.12 15.08 -7.43
N ARG A 577 19.35 14.71 -6.17
CA ARG A 577 18.58 13.64 -5.50
C ARG A 577 17.13 14.08 -5.30
N MET A 578 16.21 13.16 -5.51
CA MET A 578 14.81 13.43 -5.20
C MET A 578 14.63 13.53 -3.68
N ASN A 579 13.76 14.44 -3.27
CA ASN A 579 13.37 14.61 -1.87
C ASN A 579 12.48 13.45 -1.38
N ALA A 580 12.38 13.29 -0.05
CA ALA A 580 11.64 12.21 0.60
C ALA A 580 12.04 10.80 0.08
N ALA A 581 13.32 10.60 -0.22
CA ALA A 581 13.87 9.40 -0.82
C ALA A 581 15.08 8.88 -0.01
N PRO A 582 14.86 8.12 1.08
CA PRO A 582 15.96 7.55 1.85
C PRO A 582 16.78 6.58 1.00
N ALA A 583 18.12 6.71 1.08
CA ALA A 583 19.02 5.85 0.34
C ALA A 583 19.06 4.40 0.86
N PHE A 584 18.68 4.21 2.13
CA PHE A 584 18.56 2.91 2.75
C PHE A 584 17.28 2.83 3.59
N TRP A 585 16.56 1.72 3.44
CA TRP A 585 15.49 1.27 4.31
C TRP A 585 15.69 -0.21 4.62
N GLY A 586 15.57 -0.57 5.90
CA GLY A 586 15.73 -1.95 6.34
C GLY A 586 14.84 -2.33 7.51
N ASN A 587 14.45 -3.61 7.52
CA ASN A 587 13.75 -4.29 8.60
C ASN A 587 14.49 -5.60 8.89
N THR A 588 15.12 -5.68 10.04
CA THR A 588 15.84 -6.86 10.50
C THR A 588 15.12 -7.46 11.69
N GLN A 589 14.80 -8.74 11.63
CA GLN A 589 14.10 -9.46 12.70
C GLN A 589 14.92 -10.65 13.17
N LEU A 590 15.10 -10.76 14.47
CA LEU A 590 15.61 -11.94 15.14
C LEU A 590 14.44 -12.63 15.84
N GLN A 591 14.13 -13.85 15.43
CA GLN A 591 13.00 -14.67 15.89
C GLN A 591 13.51 -15.76 16.84
N PHE A 592 12.91 -15.88 18.02
CA PHE A 592 13.16 -16.92 19.01
C PHE A 592 11.94 -17.84 19.09
N ASN A 593 12.11 -19.11 18.80
CA ASN A 593 11.09 -20.15 18.91
C ASN A 593 11.38 -20.98 20.18
N TRP A 594 10.92 -20.50 21.35
CA TRP A 594 11.18 -21.11 22.66
C TRP A 594 10.53 -22.49 22.77
N SER A 595 9.32 -22.61 22.21
CA SER A 595 8.57 -23.85 22.13
C SER A 595 7.54 -23.76 21.00
N ASN A 596 6.74 -24.82 20.79
CA ASN A 596 5.60 -24.79 19.87
C ASN A 596 4.51 -23.79 20.31
N HIS A 597 4.54 -23.34 21.54
CA HIS A 597 3.54 -22.47 22.17
C HIS A 597 4.04 -21.03 22.41
N LEU A 598 5.34 -20.84 22.55
CA LEU A 598 5.94 -19.55 22.86
C LEU A 598 6.96 -19.14 21.82
N ASN A 599 6.78 -17.99 21.25
CA ASN A 599 7.75 -17.35 20.37
C ASN A 599 7.90 -15.86 20.72
N SER A 600 9.10 -15.33 20.47
CA SER A 600 9.40 -13.91 20.63
C SER A 600 10.22 -13.40 19.47
N SER A 601 10.16 -12.11 19.19
CA SER A 601 11.02 -11.49 18.19
C SER A 601 11.49 -10.11 18.59
N ILE A 602 12.70 -9.78 18.16
CA ILE A 602 13.28 -8.45 18.18
C ILE A 602 13.31 -7.97 16.74
N GLU A 603 12.69 -6.84 16.45
CA GLU A 603 12.62 -6.25 15.13
C GLU A 603 13.24 -4.86 15.17
N TRP A 604 14.23 -4.64 14.33
CA TRP A 604 14.90 -3.36 14.14
C TRP A 604 14.55 -2.77 12.78
N GLN A 605 13.99 -1.56 12.79
CA GLN A 605 13.69 -0.76 11.59
C GLN A 605 14.67 0.39 11.51
N HIS A 606 15.30 0.54 10.36
CA HIS A 606 16.26 1.61 10.09
C HIS A 606 15.93 2.34 8.79
N GLN A 607 15.87 3.66 8.86
CA GLN A 607 15.78 4.56 7.72
C GLN A 607 16.99 5.50 7.74
N SER A 608 17.72 5.57 6.61
CA SER A 608 18.82 6.50 6.46
C SER A 608 18.36 7.95 6.26
N SER A 609 19.30 8.88 6.34
CA SER A 609 19.06 10.28 6.01
C SER A 609 18.64 10.47 4.54
N TYR A 610 17.87 11.53 4.28
CA TYR A 610 17.46 11.93 2.94
C TYR A 610 17.22 13.44 2.86
N PHE A 611 17.21 13.98 1.64
CA PHE A 611 16.91 15.39 1.40
C PHE A 611 15.40 15.66 1.56
N MET A 612 15.06 16.74 2.27
CA MET A 612 13.69 17.17 2.52
C MET A 612 13.12 18.01 1.38
N ASP A 613 13.98 18.60 0.56
CA ASP A 613 13.64 19.52 -0.54
C ASP A 613 14.31 19.10 -1.86
N GLU A 614 13.77 19.58 -2.97
CA GLU A 614 14.16 19.24 -4.32
C GLU A 614 15.54 19.84 -4.72
N ILE A 615 15.99 20.89 -4.02
CA ILE A 615 17.27 21.57 -4.31
C ILE A 615 18.43 21.01 -3.46
N ASN A 616 18.16 20.03 -2.60
CA ASN A 616 19.13 19.31 -1.77
C ASN A 616 19.84 20.17 -0.70
N GLU A 617 19.15 21.13 -0.10
CA GLU A 617 19.72 21.98 0.94
C GLU A 617 19.58 21.37 2.34
N THR A 618 18.44 20.75 2.64
CA THR A 618 18.10 20.29 3.99
C THR A 618 17.95 18.78 4.03
N LYS A 619 18.50 18.13 5.06
CA LYS A 619 18.36 16.68 5.27
C LYS A 619 17.57 16.38 6.55
N TYR A 620 16.71 15.37 6.45
CA TYR A 620 16.19 14.63 7.60
C TYR A 620 17.18 13.52 7.95
N PRO A 621 17.56 13.33 9.24
CA PRO A 621 18.61 12.37 9.61
C PRO A 621 18.20 10.90 9.51
N GLY A 622 16.89 10.61 9.37
CA GLY A 622 16.35 9.24 9.45
C GLY A 622 16.08 8.81 10.88
N PHE A 623 15.86 7.52 11.10
CA PHE A 623 15.55 6.98 12.43
C PHE A 623 15.91 5.50 12.57
N ASN A 624 15.97 5.07 13.85
CA ASN A 624 16.09 3.68 14.26
C ASN A 624 15.00 3.36 15.27
N VAL A 625 14.19 2.34 15.01
CA VAL A 625 13.11 1.91 15.91
C VAL A 625 13.25 0.42 16.21
N LEU A 626 13.14 0.08 17.48
CA LEU A 626 13.18 -1.29 17.99
C LEU A 626 11.78 -1.74 18.43
N ASN A 627 11.31 -2.88 17.93
CA ASN A 627 10.05 -3.49 18.36
C ASN A 627 10.34 -4.86 18.99
N LEU A 628 9.65 -5.14 20.07
CA LEU A 628 9.68 -6.43 20.76
C LEU A 628 8.30 -7.07 20.69
N ARG A 629 8.24 -8.36 20.34
CA ARG A 629 6.99 -9.08 20.25
C ARG A 629 7.12 -10.43 20.94
N THR A 630 6.10 -10.81 21.70
CA THR A 630 6.00 -12.13 22.32
C THR A 630 4.58 -12.65 22.11
N ASN A 631 4.46 -13.86 21.61
CA ASN A 631 3.19 -14.55 21.41
C ASN A 631 3.21 -15.88 22.17
N TYR A 632 2.12 -16.16 22.87
CA TYR A 632 1.93 -17.41 23.61
C TYR A 632 0.59 -18.04 23.27
N THR A 633 0.59 -19.31 22.93
CA THR A 633 -0.62 -20.07 22.57
C THR A 633 -0.76 -21.25 23.51
N ILE A 634 -1.91 -21.42 24.14
CA ILE A 634 -2.24 -22.55 24.99
C ILE A 634 -3.66 -23.04 24.69
N ASN A 635 -3.79 -24.30 24.29
CA ASN A 635 -5.06 -24.88 23.85
C ASN A 635 -5.72 -24.01 22.76
N LYS A 636 -6.91 -23.46 23.04
CA LYS A 636 -7.66 -22.57 22.15
C LYS A 636 -7.39 -21.09 22.38
N HIS A 637 -6.49 -20.74 23.30
CA HIS A 637 -6.19 -19.36 23.64
C HIS A 637 -4.84 -18.93 23.06
N GLY A 638 -4.81 -17.75 22.46
CA GLY A 638 -3.59 -17.05 22.07
C GLY A 638 -3.49 -15.72 22.83
N PHE A 639 -2.31 -15.44 23.35
CA PHE A 639 -1.99 -14.19 24.03
C PHE A 639 -0.81 -13.54 23.36
N TRP A 640 -0.75 -12.23 23.34
CA TRP A 640 0.44 -11.53 22.88
C TRP A 640 0.70 -10.26 23.68
N LEU A 641 1.98 -9.98 23.84
CA LEU A 641 2.51 -8.76 24.43
C LEU A 641 3.55 -8.20 23.49
N HIS A 642 3.30 -6.99 22.96
CA HIS A 642 4.26 -6.31 22.11
C HIS A 642 4.64 -4.98 22.71
N VAL A 643 5.92 -4.60 22.58
CA VAL A 643 6.43 -3.29 22.91
C VAL A 643 6.96 -2.68 21.62
N LEU A 644 6.17 -1.81 21.01
CA LEU A 644 6.52 -1.12 19.77
C LEU A 644 7.30 0.16 20.12
N ASN A 645 8.28 0.52 19.30
CA ASN A 645 9.22 1.60 19.59
C ASN A 645 9.78 1.49 21.02
N ALA A 646 10.33 0.33 21.37
CA ALA A 646 10.79 0.02 22.75
C ALA A 646 11.86 1.00 23.23
N SER A 647 12.69 1.53 22.35
CA SER A 647 13.68 2.56 22.62
C SER A 647 13.10 3.97 22.83
N ASN A 648 11.80 4.16 22.59
CA ASN A 648 11.06 5.42 22.70
C ASN A 648 11.71 6.58 21.92
N VAL A 649 12.15 6.28 20.69
CA VAL A 649 12.72 7.28 19.80
C VAL A 649 11.62 8.22 19.32
N PHE A 650 11.84 9.52 19.41
CA PHE A 650 11.02 10.52 18.76
C PHE A 650 11.51 10.70 17.31
N TYR A 651 10.65 10.49 16.33
CA TYR A 651 11.02 10.49 14.92
C TYR A 651 9.86 10.97 14.05
N SER A 652 10.19 11.29 12.80
CA SER A 652 9.19 11.57 11.76
C SER A 652 9.11 10.40 10.79
N THR A 653 7.91 9.96 10.46
CA THR A 653 7.68 8.94 9.43
C THR A 653 7.95 9.51 8.04
N MET A 654 7.74 10.80 7.84
CA MET A 654 8.09 11.56 6.65
C MET A 654 8.33 13.03 7.03
N ALA A 655 9.43 13.58 6.54
CA ALA A 655 9.79 14.98 6.70
C ALA A 655 10.02 15.63 5.32
N THR A 656 9.47 16.82 5.11
CA THR A 656 9.64 17.59 3.87
C THR A 656 9.84 19.05 4.17
N ARG A 657 10.46 19.78 3.23
CA ARG A 657 10.58 21.22 3.22
C ARG A 657 10.10 21.75 1.87
N ASN A 658 9.14 22.64 1.88
CA ASN A 658 8.66 23.24 0.64
C ASN A 658 9.72 24.17 0.06
N PHE A 659 10.16 23.91 -1.17
CA PHE A 659 11.03 24.83 -1.87
C PHE A 659 10.29 26.14 -2.17
N SER A 660 10.87 27.27 -1.74
CA SER A 660 10.36 28.62 -2.03
C SER A 660 11.50 29.50 -2.56
N VAL A 661 11.26 30.14 -3.71
CA VAL A 661 12.22 31.09 -4.32
C VAL A 661 12.20 32.46 -3.59
N LYS A 662 11.13 32.77 -2.85
CA LYS A 662 10.88 34.11 -2.29
C LYS A 662 10.54 34.13 -0.81
N GLY A 663 11.11 33.31 0.03
CA GLY A 663 10.76 33.45 1.43
C GLY A 663 10.91 32.22 2.30
N ASN A 664 10.33 32.22 3.48
CA ASN A 664 10.47 31.18 4.48
C ASN A 664 9.95 29.85 3.96
N ALA A 665 10.84 28.87 3.87
CA ALA A 665 10.49 27.51 3.54
C ALA A 665 9.71 26.88 4.71
N ALA A 666 8.54 26.30 4.41
CA ALA A 666 7.75 25.60 5.41
C ALA A 666 8.27 24.16 5.58
N TYR A 667 8.56 23.79 6.82
CA TYR A 667 8.93 22.43 7.20
C TYR A 667 7.69 21.65 7.63
N SER A 668 7.64 20.38 7.27
CA SER A 668 6.56 19.48 7.63
C SER A 668 7.11 18.15 8.13
N TYR A 669 6.79 17.78 9.37
CA TYR A 669 7.17 16.53 9.99
C TYR A 669 5.92 15.75 10.39
N TYR A 670 5.73 14.55 9.86
CA TYR A 670 4.68 13.63 10.32
C TYR A 670 5.25 12.79 11.46
N ILE A 671 4.77 13.03 12.67
CA ILE A 671 5.32 12.40 13.86
C ILE A 671 5.02 10.92 13.88
N GLY A 672 6.05 10.10 14.12
CA GLY A 672 5.95 8.67 14.34
C GLY A 672 5.37 8.35 15.73
N GLU A 673 4.81 7.16 15.88
CA GLU A 673 4.25 6.73 17.16
C GLU A 673 5.34 6.58 18.24
N PRO A 674 5.08 7.05 19.46
CA PRO A 674 5.96 6.83 20.60
C PRO A 674 5.93 5.35 21.00
N ARG A 675 6.67 5.00 22.07
CA ARG A 675 6.60 3.65 22.65
C ARG A 675 5.16 3.29 22.99
N SER A 676 4.74 2.13 22.48
CA SER A 676 3.40 1.60 22.67
C SER A 676 3.46 0.15 23.15
N ILE A 677 2.71 -0.15 24.20
CA ILE A 677 2.53 -1.52 24.71
C ILE A 677 1.19 -2.03 24.21
N VAL A 678 1.21 -3.16 23.51
CA VAL A 678 0.02 -3.83 22.96
C VAL A 678 -0.18 -5.13 23.73
N ILE A 679 -1.36 -5.33 24.28
CA ILE A 679 -1.80 -6.58 24.91
C ILE A 679 -3.01 -7.10 24.17
N GLY A 680 -2.97 -8.38 23.79
CA GLY A 680 -4.06 -8.96 23.07
C GLY A 680 -4.32 -10.42 23.42
N TRP A 681 -5.52 -10.84 23.05
CA TRP A 681 -6.05 -12.16 23.29
C TRP A 681 -6.87 -12.65 22.10
N LYS A 682 -6.79 -13.93 21.82
CA LYS A 682 -7.57 -14.66 20.81
C LYS A 682 -8.14 -15.92 21.41
N TYR A 683 -9.36 -16.26 21.04
CA TYR A 683 -9.97 -17.54 21.35
C TYR A 683 -10.41 -18.23 20.07
N ASP A 684 -9.91 -19.45 19.83
CA ASP A 684 -10.31 -20.28 18.72
C ASP A 684 -11.49 -21.17 19.17
N LEU A 685 -12.65 -20.96 18.55
CA LEU A 685 -13.90 -21.68 18.90
C LEU A 685 -13.84 -23.15 18.45
N PHE A 686 -13.18 -23.44 17.30
CA PHE A 686 -13.01 -24.76 16.72
C PHE A 686 -11.55 -25.15 16.58
#